data_1bfebe2e5a642dc7586444d127c3ffb5
#
_entry.id   1bfebe2e5a642dc7586444d127c3ffb5
#
_cell.length_a   1.000
_cell.length_b   1.000
_cell.length_c   1.000
_cell.angle_alpha   90.00
_cell.angle_beta   90.00
_cell.angle_gamma   90.00
#
_symmetry.space_group_name_H-M   'P 1'
#
loop_
_entity.id
_entity.type
_entity.pdbx_description
1 polymer ?
#
loop_
_entity_poly.entity_id
_entity_poly.type
_entity_poly.pdbx_seq_one_letter_code
_entity_poly.pdbx_strand_id
1 'polypeptide(L)'
;MSAALLPSPPRRIVVLAFDGVDAGIVQTMMAGGRLPNLTALKTRGGFSPLTPPVPPQTPVSWTSFSTGLDPGGHQIFDFLKRDPSDMTPTFAVAQDREVPFLLGRKTPAAAAAAVGTILLLPAAVLAGRGRRLAAAVLFLIAAGAAAAAFAAARAWLPATRPSIESNRRGTTFWSEAVARPATVMRMPVTFPPESFPRGRLLSGLGVPDLSGRIGKPAYYTSDPFFAPREGNDFSIEIVRLESNVGRQTTRIVGPPGRAFGRAGAIELPVTLSVSPSRDRLSIEAGGSRLTLSAGQWSDWTSLAFRVNPLITVHGYARFLLETIAPEIALYVSPVQFDPERLPPGFDISAPPGYAKELLRRFGRYKTMGWAIDTWSIQSGTLSEPAFLQDVAATVAQDRRMLRALVKEDRRLLVHYFEFPDRVAHVFWRFRDPKHPAYDAALAARYGDVVEKSYETMDAIVGETARALPPDAALLVLSDHGFATWRRSVNYDSWLVEKGYLVLRGNAQRQNLEALFSRGAFWEAVDWSKSRAYAMGLGDVYVNLRGREKDGIVAPGADYEKLRDELSRGLLELTDPKTGEHAVSRVFKRENVYRRYDPRLIPDLIVANRPGYRVSWQASLGVPTGSVFEDNRDVWSGDHCSLDPDLVRGVFFASRPFSSSQVPGITDATAALRALLSGKASPGPIVWR
;
A
#
# COMPACT_ATOMS: atom_id res chain seq x y z
N MET A 1 -20.88 -39.03 -21.54
CA MET A 1 -20.55 -38.41 -20.24
C MET A 1 -21.68 -37.44 -19.88
N SER A 2 -22.51 -37.77 -18.92
CA SER A 2 -23.59 -36.90 -18.44
C SER A 2 -22.95 -35.63 -17.88
N ALA A 3 -23.29 -34.47 -18.42
CA ALA A 3 -22.90 -33.18 -17.84
C ALA A 3 -23.55 -33.10 -16.44
N ALA A 4 -22.75 -33.26 -15.41
CA ALA A 4 -23.22 -33.06 -14.06
C ALA A 4 -23.79 -31.64 -13.98
N LEU A 5 -25.08 -31.54 -13.69
CA LEU A 5 -25.76 -30.27 -13.47
C LEU A 5 -24.99 -29.54 -12.35
N LEU A 6 -24.42 -28.41 -12.65
CA LEU A 6 -23.79 -27.56 -11.66
C LEU A 6 -24.81 -27.19 -10.57
N PRO A 7 -24.41 -27.16 -9.31
CA PRO A 7 -25.32 -26.68 -8.26
C PRO A 7 -25.77 -25.26 -8.61
N SER A 8 -27.02 -24.93 -8.38
CA SER A 8 -27.60 -23.62 -8.68
C SER A 8 -26.66 -22.51 -8.13
N PRO A 9 -26.37 -21.48 -8.93
CA PRO A 9 -25.46 -20.41 -8.50
C PRO A 9 -26.00 -19.78 -7.22
N PRO A 10 -25.18 -19.54 -6.21
CA PRO A 10 -25.61 -18.94 -4.96
C PRO A 10 -26.24 -17.57 -5.23
N ARG A 11 -27.31 -17.24 -4.51
CA ARG A 11 -27.94 -15.92 -4.64
C ARG A 11 -26.98 -14.79 -4.31
N ARG A 12 -26.05 -15.05 -3.38
CA ARG A 12 -25.08 -14.10 -2.86
C ARG A 12 -23.73 -14.76 -2.63
N ILE A 13 -22.66 -14.00 -2.88
CA ILE A 13 -21.27 -14.41 -2.59
C ILE A 13 -20.62 -13.35 -1.71
N VAL A 14 -20.01 -13.80 -0.62
CA VAL A 14 -19.15 -12.98 0.23
C VAL A 14 -17.76 -13.56 0.20
N VAL A 15 -16.77 -12.70 -0.06
CA VAL A 15 -15.36 -13.02 -0.07
C VAL A 15 -14.69 -12.23 1.05
N LEU A 16 -14.13 -12.93 2.03
CA LEU A 16 -13.27 -12.36 3.04
C LEU A 16 -11.81 -12.61 2.61
N ALA A 17 -11.11 -11.55 2.30
CA ALA A 17 -9.72 -11.55 1.85
C ALA A 17 -8.83 -11.11 3.01
N PHE A 18 -8.06 -12.02 3.58
CA PHE A 18 -7.12 -11.75 4.66
C PHE A 18 -5.69 -11.82 4.14
N ASP A 19 -4.92 -10.77 4.37
CA ASP A 19 -3.52 -10.72 3.95
C ASP A 19 -2.64 -11.56 4.88
N GLY A 20 -1.68 -12.31 4.32
CA GLY A 20 -0.60 -12.94 5.05
C GLY A 20 -0.99 -14.09 5.97
N VAL A 21 -2.02 -14.88 5.63
CA VAL A 21 -2.48 -16.01 6.45
C VAL A 21 -1.85 -17.32 5.99
N ASP A 22 -0.93 -17.86 6.79
CA ASP A 22 -0.17 -19.06 6.50
C ASP A 22 -0.98 -20.35 6.68
N ALA A 23 -0.96 -21.22 5.66
CA ALA A 23 -1.71 -22.48 5.66
C ALA A 23 -1.26 -23.45 6.75
N GLY A 24 0.03 -23.51 7.06
CA GLY A 24 0.59 -24.40 8.08
C GLY A 24 0.17 -23.97 9.49
N ILE A 25 0.21 -22.67 9.77
CA ILE A 25 -0.28 -22.11 11.05
C ILE A 25 -1.77 -22.39 11.21
N VAL A 26 -2.57 -22.14 10.17
CA VAL A 26 -4.03 -22.40 10.20
C VAL A 26 -4.30 -23.88 10.45
N GLN A 27 -3.61 -24.81 9.78
CA GLN A 27 -3.79 -26.24 9.98
C GLN A 27 -3.46 -26.66 11.40
N THR A 28 -2.36 -26.17 11.94
CA THR A 28 -1.92 -26.45 13.32
C THR A 28 -2.93 -25.90 14.33
N MET A 29 -3.40 -24.68 14.16
CA MET A 29 -4.37 -24.06 15.06
C MET A 29 -5.76 -24.69 14.96
N MET A 30 -6.19 -25.13 13.76
CA MET A 30 -7.45 -25.92 13.62
C MET A 30 -7.35 -27.26 14.35
N ALA A 31 -6.22 -27.97 14.19
CA ALA A 31 -5.99 -29.22 14.88
C ALA A 31 -5.98 -29.08 16.41
N GLY A 32 -5.46 -27.93 16.90
CA GLY A 32 -5.49 -27.56 18.31
C GLY A 32 -6.80 -26.96 18.81
N GLY A 33 -7.85 -26.90 17.99
CA GLY A 33 -9.18 -26.37 18.36
C GLY A 33 -9.28 -24.85 18.52
N ARG A 34 -8.22 -24.11 18.15
CA ARG A 34 -8.14 -22.64 18.31
C ARG A 34 -8.90 -21.85 17.22
N LEU A 35 -9.24 -22.50 16.09
CA LEU A 35 -9.98 -21.89 14.97
C LEU A 35 -11.30 -22.64 14.70
N PRO A 36 -12.27 -22.59 15.62
CA PRO A 36 -13.49 -23.38 15.52
C PRO A 36 -14.38 -23.01 14.32
N ASN A 37 -14.44 -21.73 13.93
CA ASN A 37 -15.30 -21.29 12.82
C ASN A 37 -14.71 -21.68 11.46
N LEU A 38 -13.39 -21.60 11.27
CA LEU A 38 -12.71 -22.11 10.09
C LEU A 38 -12.79 -23.64 10.01
N THR A 39 -12.68 -24.33 11.14
CA THR A 39 -12.89 -25.78 11.21
C THR A 39 -14.31 -26.16 10.77
N ALA A 40 -15.33 -25.44 11.23
CA ALA A 40 -16.71 -25.63 10.80
C ALA A 40 -16.89 -25.31 9.30
N LEU A 41 -16.25 -24.25 8.80
CA LEU A 41 -16.31 -23.90 7.39
C LEU A 41 -15.65 -24.98 6.51
N LYS A 42 -14.50 -25.50 6.92
CA LYS A 42 -13.82 -26.65 6.27
C LYS A 42 -14.71 -27.88 6.22
N THR A 43 -15.39 -28.23 7.32
CA THR A 43 -16.26 -29.40 7.42
C THR A 43 -17.50 -29.26 6.53
N ARG A 44 -18.07 -28.05 6.46
CA ARG A 44 -19.25 -27.75 5.65
C ARG A 44 -18.98 -27.76 4.15
N GLY A 45 -17.84 -27.24 3.74
CA GLY A 45 -17.53 -27.01 2.33
C GLY A 45 -16.17 -27.50 1.90
N GLY A 46 -15.11 -26.94 2.44
CA GLY A 46 -13.75 -27.37 2.12
C GLY A 46 -12.66 -26.38 2.50
N PHE A 47 -11.45 -26.88 2.49
CA PHE A 47 -10.20 -26.14 2.71
C PHE A 47 -9.13 -26.67 1.76
N SER A 48 -8.31 -25.77 1.24
CA SER A 48 -7.06 -26.07 0.56
C SER A 48 -6.01 -25.01 0.89
N PRO A 49 -4.73 -25.36 1.04
CA PRO A 49 -3.67 -24.38 0.86
C PRO A 49 -3.81 -23.71 -0.50
N LEU A 50 -3.35 -22.48 -0.64
CA LEU A 50 -3.42 -21.69 -1.87
C LEU A 50 -2.01 -21.20 -2.23
N THR A 51 -1.50 -21.61 -3.39
CA THR A 51 -0.17 -21.20 -3.85
C THR A 51 -0.23 -19.77 -4.38
N PRO A 52 0.59 -18.84 -3.84
CA PRO A 52 0.71 -17.49 -4.38
C PRO A 52 1.38 -17.48 -5.77
N PRO A 53 1.35 -16.36 -6.50
CA PRO A 53 2.12 -16.22 -7.72
C PRO A 53 3.63 -16.11 -7.42
N VAL A 54 4.43 -16.06 -8.45
CA VAL A 54 5.86 -15.71 -8.39
C VAL A 54 6.00 -14.24 -8.79
N PRO A 55 6.51 -13.36 -7.89
CA PRO A 55 6.81 -13.56 -6.46
C PRO A 55 5.55 -13.49 -5.56
N PRO A 56 5.61 -14.05 -4.33
CA PRO A 56 4.49 -14.06 -3.38
C PRO A 56 4.40 -12.72 -2.62
N GLN A 57 4.00 -11.66 -3.29
CA GLN A 57 3.91 -10.31 -2.72
C GLN A 57 2.48 -9.81 -2.76
N THR A 58 2.03 -9.09 -1.73
CA THR A 58 0.67 -8.54 -1.58
C THR A 58 0.13 -7.87 -2.87
N PRO A 59 0.82 -6.88 -3.50
CA PRO A 59 0.28 -6.25 -4.70
C PRO A 59 0.22 -7.21 -5.90
N VAL A 60 1.15 -8.15 -5.99
CA VAL A 60 1.23 -9.14 -7.07
C VAL A 60 0.11 -10.16 -6.92
N SER A 61 -0.02 -10.75 -5.75
CA SER A 61 -0.98 -11.80 -5.44
C SER A 61 -2.42 -11.30 -5.53
N TRP A 62 -2.74 -10.16 -4.90
CA TRP A 62 -4.09 -9.60 -4.97
C TRP A 62 -4.46 -9.09 -6.36
N THR A 63 -3.48 -8.66 -7.16
CA THR A 63 -3.74 -8.31 -8.58
C THR A 63 -4.02 -9.58 -9.38
N SER A 64 -3.27 -10.66 -9.15
CA SER A 64 -3.54 -11.97 -9.76
C SER A 64 -4.93 -12.48 -9.40
N PHE A 65 -5.33 -12.39 -8.12
CA PHE A 65 -6.70 -12.72 -7.69
C PHE A 65 -7.74 -11.83 -8.35
N SER A 66 -7.53 -10.53 -8.36
CA SER A 66 -8.51 -9.57 -8.89
C SER A 66 -8.76 -9.74 -10.38
N THR A 67 -7.72 -10.06 -11.16
CA THR A 67 -7.78 -10.15 -12.62
C THR A 67 -7.86 -11.57 -13.15
N GLY A 68 -7.41 -12.57 -12.38
CA GLY A 68 -7.23 -13.94 -12.86
C GLY A 68 -6.06 -14.11 -13.84
N LEU A 69 -5.17 -13.12 -13.91
CA LEU A 69 -3.97 -13.13 -14.74
C LEU A 69 -2.73 -13.43 -13.90
N ASP A 70 -1.70 -13.98 -14.52
CA ASP A 70 -0.38 -14.06 -13.92
C ASP A 70 0.31 -12.67 -13.89
N PRO A 71 1.39 -12.48 -13.11
CA PRO A 71 2.05 -11.18 -12.98
C PRO A 71 2.54 -10.58 -14.29
N GLY A 72 2.98 -11.39 -15.23
CA GLY A 72 3.34 -10.92 -16.56
C GLY A 72 2.16 -10.34 -17.34
N GLY A 73 0.96 -10.94 -17.19
CA GLY A 73 -0.27 -10.51 -17.81
C GLY A 73 -0.84 -9.22 -17.24
N HIS A 74 -0.83 -9.06 -15.92
CA HIS A 74 -1.33 -7.84 -15.26
C HIS A 74 -0.25 -6.78 -15.00
N GLN A 75 1.02 -7.08 -15.24
CA GLN A 75 2.18 -6.17 -15.17
C GLN A 75 2.50 -5.61 -13.77
N ILE A 76 2.01 -6.21 -12.71
CA ILE A 76 2.43 -5.95 -11.33
C ILE A 76 3.19 -7.19 -10.87
N PHE A 77 4.51 -7.13 -10.88
CA PHE A 77 5.38 -8.28 -10.59
C PHE A 77 6.30 -8.05 -9.38
N ASP A 78 6.22 -6.88 -8.75
CA ASP A 78 6.91 -6.53 -7.50
C ASP A 78 6.22 -5.29 -6.88
N PHE A 79 6.60 -4.87 -5.68
CA PHE A 79 6.30 -3.54 -5.13
C PHE A 79 6.98 -2.44 -5.91
N LEU A 80 8.17 -2.73 -6.46
CA LEU A 80 8.98 -1.83 -7.24
C LEU A 80 9.04 -2.30 -8.70
N LYS A 81 9.23 -1.36 -9.60
CA LYS A 81 9.58 -1.62 -10.99
C LYS A 81 10.69 -0.67 -11.41
N ARG A 82 11.48 -1.06 -12.38
CA ARG A 82 12.45 -0.16 -12.99
C ARG A 82 11.78 0.77 -14.00
N ASP A 83 12.25 2.01 -14.07
CA ASP A 83 11.98 2.85 -15.23
C ASP A 83 12.84 2.38 -16.41
N PRO A 84 12.26 2.02 -17.56
CA PRO A 84 13.04 1.53 -18.70
C PRO A 84 14.01 2.56 -19.30
N SER A 85 13.83 3.86 -19.02
CA SER A 85 14.65 4.93 -19.59
C SER A 85 15.98 5.11 -18.89
N ASP A 86 16.04 4.90 -17.58
CA ASP A 86 17.21 5.15 -16.74
C ASP A 86 17.49 4.06 -15.70
N MET A 87 16.66 3.01 -15.68
CA MET A 87 16.73 1.84 -14.79
C MET A 87 16.50 2.19 -13.30
N THR A 88 16.03 3.39 -12.98
CA THR A 88 15.76 3.77 -11.59
C THR A 88 14.57 3.01 -11.03
N PRO A 89 14.58 2.65 -9.73
CA PRO A 89 13.43 2.02 -9.09
C PRO A 89 12.28 3.03 -8.93
N THR A 90 11.07 2.56 -9.20
CA THR A 90 9.81 3.29 -9.03
C THR A 90 8.75 2.37 -8.46
N PHE A 91 7.65 2.91 -7.92
CA PHE A 91 6.55 2.08 -7.45
C PHE A 91 5.85 1.35 -8.60
N ALA A 92 5.63 0.04 -8.42
CA ALA A 92 5.02 -0.79 -9.45
C ALA A 92 3.52 -0.59 -9.59
N VAL A 93 2.80 -0.26 -8.49
CA VAL A 93 1.33 -0.24 -8.41
C VAL A 93 0.72 0.88 -9.25
N ALA A 94 1.31 2.06 -9.16
CA ALA A 94 0.80 3.26 -9.83
C ALA A 94 1.94 4.22 -10.15
N GLN A 95 1.68 5.15 -11.06
CA GLN A 95 2.64 6.19 -11.45
C GLN A 95 1.97 7.56 -11.39
N ASP A 96 2.78 8.55 -11.04
CA ASP A 96 2.37 9.94 -11.04
C ASP A 96 2.24 10.47 -12.46
N ARG A 97 1.20 11.24 -12.70
CA ARG A 97 0.95 11.95 -13.95
C ARG A 97 0.48 13.36 -13.65
N GLU A 98 0.92 14.32 -14.42
CA GLU A 98 0.37 15.66 -14.37
C GLU A 98 -0.77 15.81 -15.38
N VAL A 99 -1.91 16.29 -14.91
CA VAL A 99 -3.08 16.58 -15.76
C VAL A 99 -3.46 18.04 -15.61
N PRO A 100 -4.06 18.67 -16.65
CA PRO A 100 -4.52 20.05 -16.53
C PRO A 100 -5.49 20.25 -15.37
N PHE A 101 -5.27 21.30 -14.58
CA PHE A 101 -6.24 21.75 -13.58
C PHE A 101 -7.21 22.73 -14.27
N LEU A 102 -8.51 22.46 -14.21
CA LEU A 102 -9.52 23.20 -14.97
C LEU A 102 -9.16 23.24 -16.47
N LEU A 103 -8.86 24.40 -17.00
CA LEU A 103 -8.43 24.62 -18.39
C LEU A 103 -6.88 24.73 -18.52
N GLY A 104 -6.13 24.30 -17.52
CA GLY A 104 -4.68 24.35 -17.49
C GLY A 104 -4.16 25.79 -17.58
N ARG A 105 -3.16 26.01 -18.43
CA ARG A 105 -2.56 27.35 -18.66
C ARG A 105 -3.56 28.38 -19.19
N LYS A 106 -4.73 27.95 -19.70
CA LYS A 106 -5.80 28.84 -20.18
C LYS A 106 -6.75 29.30 -19.07
N THR A 107 -6.67 28.72 -17.88
CA THR A 107 -7.56 29.06 -16.73
C THR A 107 -7.61 30.56 -16.41
N PRO A 108 -6.47 31.30 -16.33
CA PRO A 108 -6.49 32.72 -16.05
C PRO A 108 -7.26 33.53 -17.11
N ALA A 109 -7.03 33.24 -18.39
CA ALA A 109 -7.73 33.92 -19.48
C ALA A 109 -9.22 33.61 -19.49
N ALA A 110 -9.61 32.37 -19.21
CA ALA A 110 -11.01 31.95 -19.11
C ALA A 110 -11.72 32.63 -17.92
N ALA A 111 -11.06 32.76 -16.77
CA ALA A 111 -11.58 33.46 -15.61
C ALA A 111 -11.82 34.94 -15.91
N ALA A 112 -10.84 35.60 -16.55
CA ALA A 112 -10.97 36.99 -17.00
C ALA A 112 -12.13 37.14 -17.99
N ALA A 113 -12.22 36.28 -18.99
CA ALA A 113 -13.31 36.31 -19.98
C ALA A 113 -14.67 36.10 -19.34
N ALA A 114 -14.83 35.16 -18.43
CA ALA A 114 -16.07 34.90 -17.72
C ALA A 114 -16.52 36.11 -16.89
N VAL A 115 -15.64 36.68 -16.06
CA VAL A 115 -15.92 37.86 -15.24
C VAL A 115 -16.19 39.08 -16.12
N GLY A 116 -15.38 39.29 -17.16
CA GLY A 116 -15.57 40.36 -18.12
C GLY A 116 -16.93 40.28 -18.82
N THR A 117 -17.30 39.11 -19.34
CA THR A 117 -18.58 38.92 -20.03
C THR A 117 -19.79 39.19 -19.12
N ILE A 118 -19.77 38.67 -17.88
CA ILE A 118 -20.85 38.84 -16.92
C ILE A 118 -21.08 40.32 -16.61
N LEU A 119 -20.00 41.08 -16.46
CA LEU A 119 -20.07 42.50 -16.12
C LEU A 119 -20.28 43.43 -17.34
N LEU A 120 -19.90 43.01 -18.56
CA LEU A 120 -20.14 43.77 -19.79
C LEU A 120 -21.58 43.68 -20.27
N LEU A 121 -22.32 42.60 -19.98
CA LEU A 121 -23.74 42.51 -20.36
C LEU A 121 -24.59 43.67 -19.84
N PRO A 122 -24.54 44.06 -18.53
CA PRO A 122 -25.24 45.25 -18.04
C PRO A 122 -24.76 46.55 -18.69
N ALA A 123 -23.45 46.67 -18.96
CA ALA A 123 -22.90 47.85 -19.64
C ALA A 123 -23.48 48.04 -21.06
N ALA A 124 -23.57 46.93 -21.81
CA ALA A 124 -24.17 46.90 -23.13
C ALA A 124 -25.68 47.32 -23.10
N VAL A 125 -26.44 46.81 -22.12
CA VAL A 125 -27.85 47.18 -21.93
C VAL A 125 -28.02 48.68 -21.62
N LEU A 126 -27.13 49.24 -20.77
CA LEU A 126 -27.17 50.69 -20.46
C LEU A 126 -26.77 51.52 -21.65
N ALA A 127 -25.82 51.11 -22.43
CA ALA A 127 -25.44 51.80 -23.68
C ALA A 127 -26.59 51.80 -24.68
N GLY A 128 -27.30 50.68 -24.88
CA GLY A 128 -28.47 50.57 -25.73
C GLY A 128 -29.66 51.41 -25.23
N ARG A 129 -29.72 51.73 -23.94
CA ARG A 129 -30.73 52.66 -23.35
C ARG A 129 -30.27 54.11 -23.33
N GLY A 130 -29.19 54.46 -24.03
CA GLY A 130 -28.67 55.83 -24.13
C GLY A 130 -27.91 56.34 -22.90
N ARG A 131 -27.67 55.50 -21.85
CA ARG A 131 -26.95 55.85 -20.61
C ARG A 131 -25.45 55.70 -20.78
N ARG A 132 -24.84 56.45 -21.71
CA ARG A 132 -23.44 56.26 -22.16
C ARG A 132 -22.42 56.41 -21.03
N LEU A 133 -22.54 57.37 -20.13
CA LEU A 133 -21.59 57.57 -19.02
C LEU A 133 -21.62 56.36 -18.04
N ALA A 134 -22.82 55.91 -17.66
CA ALA A 134 -22.96 54.75 -16.81
C ALA A 134 -22.44 53.46 -17.48
N ALA A 135 -22.64 53.32 -18.77
CA ALA A 135 -22.07 52.21 -19.56
C ALA A 135 -20.55 52.26 -19.59
N ALA A 136 -19.92 53.43 -19.76
CA ALA A 136 -18.48 53.61 -19.75
C ALA A 136 -17.88 53.27 -18.37
N VAL A 137 -18.52 53.74 -17.29
CA VAL A 137 -18.08 53.39 -15.91
C VAL A 137 -18.14 51.90 -15.67
N LEU A 138 -19.26 51.24 -16.05
CA LEU A 138 -19.36 49.78 -15.92
C LEU A 138 -18.37 49.01 -16.80
N PHE A 139 -18.06 49.52 -17.99
CA PHE A 139 -17.01 48.93 -18.83
C PHE A 139 -15.64 48.99 -18.15
N LEU A 140 -15.26 50.13 -17.55
CA LEU A 140 -14.00 50.22 -16.80
C LEU A 140 -13.96 49.31 -15.58
N ILE A 141 -15.09 49.20 -14.85
CA ILE A 141 -15.21 48.26 -13.74
C ILE A 141 -15.05 46.81 -14.25
N ALA A 142 -15.70 46.45 -15.35
CA ALA A 142 -15.60 45.14 -15.95
C ALA A 142 -14.17 44.79 -16.40
N ALA A 143 -13.47 45.75 -17.03
CA ALA A 143 -12.09 45.58 -17.44
C ALA A 143 -11.15 45.42 -16.23
N GLY A 144 -11.30 46.22 -15.18
CA GLY A 144 -10.56 46.10 -13.93
C GLY A 144 -10.81 44.76 -13.21
N ALA A 145 -12.09 44.35 -13.14
CA ALA A 145 -12.46 43.05 -12.55
C ALA A 145 -11.92 41.84 -13.35
N ALA A 146 -11.94 41.93 -14.68
CA ALA A 146 -11.38 40.90 -15.55
C ALA A 146 -9.85 40.81 -15.37
N ALA A 147 -9.15 41.94 -15.29
CA ALA A 147 -7.71 41.96 -15.03
C ALA A 147 -7.38 41.40 -13.64
N ALA A 148 -8.16 41.77 -12.63
CA ALA A 148 -8.00 41.23 -11.26
C ALA A 148 -8.28 39.73 -11.23
N ALA A 149 -9.30 39.23 -11.92
CA ALA A 149 -9.61 37.81 -12.04
C ALA A 149 -8.49 37.02 -12.75
N PHE A 150 -7.90 37.61 -13.82
CA PHE A 150 -6.73 37.02 -14.49
C PHE A 150 -5.54 36.91 -13.54
N ALA A 151 -5.19 38.00 -12.85
CA ALA A 151 -4.06 38.05 -11.92
C ALA A 151 -4.25 37.10 -10.75
N ALA A 152 -5.46 37.07 -10.17
CA ALA A 152 -5.80 36.15 -9.08
C ALA A 152 -5.73 34.67 -9.52
N ALA A 153 -6.32 34.34 -10.67
CA ALA A 153 -6.28 32.98 -11.20
C ALA A 153 -4.85 32.55 -11.52
N ARG A 154 -4.03 33.45 -12.09
CA ARG A 154 -2.62 33.18 -12.37
C ARG A 154 -1.77 32.98 -11.11
N ALA A 155 -2.08 33.72 -10.04
CA ALA A 155 -1.32 33.67 -8.78
C ALA A 155 -1.72 32.49 -7.90
N TRP A 156 -2.99 32.08 -7.92
CA TRP A 156 -3.55 31.15 -6.94
C TRP A 156 -4.02 29.80 -7.50
N LEU A 157 -4.24 29.68 -8.81
CA LEU A 157 -4.64 28.42 -9.41
C LEU A 157 -3.46 27.75 -10.15
N PRO A 158 -3.19 26.47 -9.89
CA PRO A 158 -2.13 25.76 -10.61
C PRO A 158 -2.54 25.51 -12.06
N ALA A 159 -1.57 25.42 -12.96
CA ALA A 159 -1.82 25.02 -14.34
C ALA A 159 -2.11 23.52 -14.48
N THR A 160 -1.44 22.73 -13.65
CA THR A 160 -1.59 21.26 -13.60
C THR A 160 -1.88 20.81 -12.17
N ARG A 161 -2.45 19.66 -12.02
CA ARG A 161 -2.58 18.95 -10.74
C ARG A 161 -1.99 17.55 -10.86
N PRO A 162 -1.46 17.00 -9.77
CA PRO A 162 -1.08 15.60 -9.76
C PRO A 162 -2.30 14.71 -9.98
N SER A 163 -2.09 13.66 -10.74
CA SER A 163 -3.02 12.56 -10.97
C SER A 163 -2.23 11.27 -10.84
N ILE A 164 -2.92 10.21 -10.55
CA ILE A 164 -2.29 8.89 -10.41
C ILE A 164 -2.93 7.97 -11.46
N GLU A 165 -2.08 7.22 -12.16
CA GLU A 165 -2.50 6.22 -13.14
C GLU A 165 -2.08 4.85 -12.64
N SER A 166 -3.01 3.88 -12.63
CA SER A 166 -2.70 2.50 -12.25
C SER A 166 -1.86 1.83 -13.35
N ASN A 167 -0.80 1.15 -12.93
CA ASN A 167 0.02 0.33 -13.83
C ASN A 167 -0.61 -1.04 -14.12
N ARG A 168 -1.64 -1.44 -13.36
CA ARG A 168 -2.33 -2.72 -13.53
C ARG A 168 -2.97 -2.84 -14.90
N ARG A 169 -2.75 -3.97 -15.54
CA ARG A 169 -3.44 -4.39 -16.76
C ARG A 169 -4.49 -5.46 -16.43
N GLY A 170 -5.44 -5.64 -17.36
CA GLY A 170 -6.53 -6.60 -17.21
C GLY A 170 -7.73 -6.04 -16.45
N THR A 171 -8.87 -6.71 -16.63
CA THR A 171 -10.16 -6.36 -16.05
C THR A 171 -10.38 -7.17 -14.78
N THR A 172 -10.90 -6.57 -13.74
CA THR A 172 -11.20 -7.27 -12.49
C THR A 172 -12.45 -8.12 -12.62
N PHE A 173 -12.50 -9.25 -11.91
CA PHE A 173 -13.65 -10.16 -11.97
C PHE A 173 -14.95 -9.50 -11.51
N TRP A 174 -14.89 -8.53 -10.62
CA TRP A 174 -16.09 -7.79 -10.17
C TRP A 174 -16.60 -6.80 -11.21
N SER A 175 -15.73 -6.25 -12.06
CA SER A 175 -16.14 -5.36 -13.16
C SER A 175 -16.74 -6.14 -14.33
N GLU A 176 -16.28 -7.37 -14.59
CA GLU A 176 -16.77 -8.25 -15.67
C GLU A 176 -18.10 -8.92 -15.31
N ALA A 177 -18.22 -9.41 -14.07
CA ALA A 177 -19.25 -10.38 -13.69
C ALA A 177 -20.60 -9.75 -13.31
N VAL A 178 -20.79 -8.44 -13.40
CA VAL A 178 -21.85 -7.79 -12.65
C VAL A 178 -23.02 -7.36 -13.51
N ALA A 179 -23.92 -8.31 -13.79
CA ALA A 179 -25.31 -7.97 -14.08
C ALA A 179 -26.07 -7.46 -12.83
N ARG A 180 -25.53 -7.64 -11.60
CA ARG A 180 -26.14 -7.31 -10.30
C ARG A 180 -25.17 -6.53 -9.40
N PRO A 181 -25.68 -5.72 -8.42
CA PRO A 181 -24.84 -4.87 -7.57
C PRO A 181 -23.76 -5.63 -6.78
N ALA A 182 -22.55 -5.08 -6.77
CA ALA A 182 -21.41 -5.59 -6.00
C ALA A 182 -20.82 -4.49 -5.11
N THR A 183 -20.12 -4.90 -4.04
CA THR A 183 -19.37 -4.01 -3.16
C THR A 183 -17.98 -4.60 -2.94
N VAL A 184 -16.95 -3.77 -3.16
CA VAL A 184 -15.54 -4.13 -2.97
C VAL A 184 -14.91 -3.15 -2.00
N MET A 185 -14.35 -3.68 -0.91
CA MET A 185 -13.80 -2.89 0.18
C MET A 185 -12.30 -3.13 0.31
N ARG A 186 -11.52 -2.07 0.10
CA ARG A 186 -10.09 -1.97 0.39
C ARG A 186 -9.17 -2.97 -0.32
N MET A 187 -9.62 -3.60 -1.40
CA MET A 187 -8.76 -4.52 -2.16
C MET A 187 -7.49 -3.81 -2.64
N PRO A 188 -6.31 -4.42 -2.50
CA PRO A 188 -5.06 -3.86 -2.99
C PRO A 188 -5.06 -3.59 -4.51
N VAL A 189 -4.25 -2.61 -4.92
CA VAL A 189 -4.07 -2.20 -6.32
C VAL A 189 -5.38 -1.79 -7.01
N THR A 190 -6.26 -1.14 -6.26
CA THR A 190 -7.53 -0.58 -6.76
C THR A 190 -7.55 0.96 -6.74
N PHE A 191 -6.41 1.58 -6.53
CA PHE A 191 -6.26 3.04 -6.63
C PHE A 191 -5.45 3.41 -7.88
N PRO A 192 -5.86 4.44 -8.66
CA PRO A 192 -7.15 5.14 -8.54
C PRO A 192 -8.33 4.21 -8.81
N PRO A 193 -9.52 4.52 -8.24
CA PRO A 193 -10.67 3.64 -8.38
C PRO A 193 -11.11 3.52 -9.84
N GLU A 194 -11.24 2.28 -10.30
CA GLU A 194 -11.78 2.01 -11.63
C GLU A 194 -13.27 2.35 -11.73
N SER A 195 -13.73 2.66 -12.93
CA SER A 195 -15.16 2.86 -13.17
C SER A 195 -15.92 1.58 -12.85
N PHE A 196 -16.91 1.67 -11.95
CA PHE A 196 -17.69 0.53 -11.49
C PHE A 196 -19.20 0.86 -11.51
N PRO A 197 -19.82 0.95 -12.71
CA PRO A 197 -21.17 1.50 -12.87
C PRO A 197 -22.27 0.79 -12.08
N ARG A 198 -22.13 -0.51 -11.80
CA ARG A 198 -23.10 -1.31 -11.05
C ARG A 198 -22.60 -1.76 -9.69
N GLY A 199 -21.56 -1.13 -9.18
CA GLY A 199 -20.95 -1.50 -7.91
C GLY A 199 -20.53 -0.32 -7.08
N ARG A 200 -19.95 -0.66 -5.93
CA ARG A 200 -19.30 0.28 -5.01
C ARG A 200 -17.93 -0.24 -4.67
N LEU A 201 -16.95 0.61 -4.77
CA LEU A 201 -15.56 0.27 -4.47
C LEU A 201 -14.97 1.35 -3.55
N LEU A 202 -14.38 0.92 -2.44
CA LEU A 202 -13.44 1.72 -1.66
C LEU A 202 -12.04 1.20 -1.96
N SER A 203 -11.15 2.04 -2.47
CA SER A 203 -9.78 1.67 -2.83
C SER A 203 -8.95 1.29 -1.60
N GLY A 204 -8.04 0.33 -1.79
CA GLY A 204 -7.08 -0.13 -0.79
C GLY A 204 -5.66 0.33 -1.08
N LEU A 205 -4.69 -0.59 -1.00
CA LEU A 205 -3.28 -0.31 -1.23
C LEU A 205 -3.05 0.44 -2.55
N GLY A 206 -2.33 1.56 -2.44
CA GLY A 206 -2.12 2.56 -3.47
C GLY A 206 -2.70 3.93 -3.12
N VAL A 207 -3.73 4.01 -2.23
CA VAL A 207 -4.21 5.30 -1.73
C VAL A 207 -3.16 5.91 -0.81
N PRO A 208 -2.62 7.10 -1.14
CA PRO A 208 -1.60 7.76 -0.31
C PRO A 208 -2.23 8.42 0.93
N ASP A 209 -1.37 8.89 1.84
CA ASP A 209 -1.73 9.88 2.84
C ASP A 209 -1.83 11.29 2.22
N LEU A 210 -2.18 12.28 3.03
CA LEU A 210 -2.33 13.66 2.55
C LEU A 210 -1.01 14.27 2.04
N SER A 211 0.13 13.75 2.47
CA SER A 211 1.46 14.16 1.98
C SER A 211 1.86 13.52 0.65
N GLY A 212 1.04 12.61 0.11
CA GLY A 212 1.32 11.85 -1.10
C GLY A 212 2.27 10.67 -0.87
N ARG A 213 2.41 10.19 0.37
CA ARG A 213 3.30 9.08 0.78
C ARG A 213 2.49 7.81 1.09
N ILE A 214 3.21 6.70 1.28
CA ILE A 214 2.63 5.42 1.72
C ILE A 214 2.45 5.42 3.26
N GLY A 215 2.12 6.56 3.84
CA GLY A 215 1.99 6.80 5.25
C GLY A 215 3.23 7.41 5.87
N LYS A 216 3.24 8.74 6.03
CA LYS A 216 4.31 9.48 6.71
C LYS A 216 3.81 10.02 8.05
N PRO A 217 4.04 9.29 9.15
CA PRO A 217 3.70 9.77 10.49
C PRO A 217 4.68 10.85 10.94
N ALA A 218 4.33 11.57 12.00
CA ALA A 218 5.22 12.49 12.68
C ALA A 218 5.42 12.11 14.14
N TYR A 219 6.62 12.34 14.64
CA TYR A 219 6.97 12.10 16.04
C TYR A 219 7.64 13.33 16.63
N TYR A 220 7.06 13.86 17.69
CA TYR A 220 7.50 15.05 18.40
C TYR A 220 8.12 14.62 19.72
N THR A 221 9.36 15.01 19.92
CA THR A 221 10.09 14.63 21.15
C THR A 221 10.95 15.75 21.69
N SER A 222 10.95 15.89 23.00
CA SER A 222 11.90 16.76 23.72
C SER A 222 13.16 16.02 24.16
N ASP A 223 13.26 14.70 23.92
CA ASP A 223 14.49 13.95 24.16
C ASP A 223 15.56 14.32 23.12
N PRO A 224 16.65 15.02 23.52
CA PRO A 224 17.69 15.43 22.60
C PRO A 224 18.51 14.25 22.05
N PHE A 225 18.50 13.10 22.71
CA PHE A 225 19.26 11.90 22.34
C PHE A 225 18.42 10.89 21.54
N PHE A 226 17.11 11.13 21.36
CA PHE A 226 16.30 10.24 20.57
C PHE A 226 16.88 10.11 19.16
N ALA A 227 17.10 8.87 18.74
CA ALA A 227 17.42 8.54 17.34
C ALA A 227 16.46 7.43 16.87
N PRO A 228 15.91 7.52 15.65
CA PRO A 228 15.18 6.39 15.07
C PRO A 228 16.07 5.16 15.05
N ARG A 229 15.49 3.98 15.21
CA ARG A 229 16.23 2.71 15.04
C ARG A 229 16.83 2.66 13.64
N GLU A 230 18.04 2.11 13.51
CA GLU A 230 18.64 1.81 12.20
C GLU A 230 17.77 0.80 11.45
N GLY A 231 17.82 0.85 10.11
CA GLY A 231 17.01 -0.03 9.27
C GLY A 231 15.62 0.52 8.94
N ASN A 232 15.25 1.70 9.42
CA ASN A 232 14.04 2.37 9.00
C ASN A 232 14.20 2.96 7.59
N ASP A 233 13.70 2.27 6.60
CA ASP A 233 13.83 2.64 5.18
C ASP A 233 12.83 3.72 4.74
N PHE A 234 11.87 4.10 5.59
CA PHE A 234 10.97 5.23 5.37
C PHE A 234 11.26 6.40 6.30
N SER A 235 11.19 7.60 5.75
CA SER A 235 11.31 8.82 6.55
C SER A 235 10.08 9.02 7.43
N ILE A 236 10.32 9.13 8.73
CA ILE A 236 9.37 9.64 9.70
C ILE A 236 9.72 11.11 9.96
N GLU A 237 8.71 11.95 10.07
CA GLU A 237 8.93 13.35 10.43
C GLU A 237 9.29 13.43 11.92
N ILE A 238 10.58 13.51 12.24
CA ILE A 238 11.05 13.72 13.63
C ILE A 238 11.12 15.22 13.88
N VAL A 239 10.28 15.69 14.82
CA VAL A 239 10.20 17.09 15.22
C VAL A 239 10.77 17.24 16.62
N ARG A 240 11.87 17.97 16.75
CA ARG A 240 12.49 18.27 18.02
C ARG A 240 11.73 19.36 18.74
N LEU A 241 11.41 19.12 20.00
CA LEU A 241 10.78 20.06 20.91
C LEU A 241 11.83 20.58 21.90
N GLU A 242 11.60 21.77 22.42
CA GLU A 242 12.41 22.31 23.51
C GLU A 242 12.03 21.63 24.83
N SER A 243 13.03 21.19 25.57
CA SER A 243 12.84 20.63 26.93
C SER A 243 12.45 21.75 27.89
N ASN A 244 11.57 21.42 28.85
CA ASN A 244 11.15 22.31 29.96
C ASN A 244 10.37 23.58 29.55
N VAL A 245 9.94 23.71 28.31
CA VAL A 245 9.10 24.82 27.84
C VAL A 245 7.62 24.46 28.02
N GLY A 246 6.90 25.25 28.84
CA GLY A 246 5.50 25.02 29.11
C GLY A 246 4.57 25.20 27.90
N ARG A 247 4.96 26.08 26.97
CA ARG A 247 4.21 26.30 25.72
C ARG A 247 5.19 26.57 24.57
N GLN A 248 4.98 25.84 23.45
CA GLN A 248 5.81 26.00 22.25
C GLN A 248 4.98 25.81 21.00
N THR A 249 5.44 26.40 19.89
CA THR A 249 4.82 26.27 18.57
C THR A 249 5.67 25.40 17.68
N THR A 250 5.04 24.47 16.99
CA THR A 250 5.64 23.57 16.02
C THR A 250 4.73 23.47 14.79
N ARG A 251 4.89 22.43 13.95
CA ARG A 251 4.09 22.27 12.74
C ARG A 251 3.74 20.83 12.46
N ILE A 252 2.67 20.60 11.72
CA ILE A 252 2.37 19.35 11.02
C ILE A 252 2.63 19.57 9.53
N VAL A 253 3.42 18.70 8.92
CA VAL A 253 3.67 18.71 7.48
C VAL A 253 2.47 18.12 6.74
N GLY A 254 1.94 18.85 5.77
CA GLY A 254 0.76 18.49 5.00
C GLY A 254 1.08 18.21 3.53
N PRO A 255 0.15 18.54 2.62
CA PRO A 255 0.28 18.21 1.21
C PRO A 255 1.47 18.91 0.55
N PRO A 256 2.04 18.32 -0.52
CA PRO A 256 3.15 18.92 -1.25
C PRO A 256 2.70 20.23 -1.93
N GLY A 257 3.44 21.32 -1.67
CA GLY A 257 3.13 22.64 -2.20
C GLY A 257 3.26 22.76 -3.73
N ARG A 258 4.01 21.87 -4.39
CA ARG A 258 4.11 21.82 -5.86
C ARG A 258 2.75 21.62 -6.54
N ALA A 259 1.86 20.84 -5.93
CA ALA A 259 0.51 20.62 -6.43
C ALA A 259 -0.31 21.93 -6.54
N PHE A 260 0.14 22.99 -5.88
CA PHE A 260 -0.57 24.26 -5.74
C PHE A 260 0.32 25.47 -6.10
N GLY A 261 1.39 25.26 -6.84
CA GLY A 261 2.29 26.31 -7.32
C GLY A 261 3.24 26.88 -6.26
N ARG A 262 3.40 26.22 -5.09
CA ARG A 262 4.35 26.59 -4.05
C ARG A 262 5.53 25.61 -4.00
N ALA A 263 6.69 26.10 -3.61
CA ALA A 263 7.83 25.23 -3.29
C ALA A 263 7.65 24.66 -1.87
N GLY A 264 8.00 23.38 -1.68
CA GLY A 264 7.92 22.70 -0.38
C GLY A 264 6.52 22.17 -0.01
N ALA A 265 6.39 21.64 1.19
CA ALA A 265 5.11 21.17 1.74
C ALA A 265 4.34 22.32 2.40
N ILE A 266 3.02 22.18 2.46
CA ILE A 266 2.16 23.09 3.21
C ILE A 266 2.21 22.68 4.69
N GLU A 267 2.56 23.62 5.54
CA GLU A 267 2.68 23.38 6.98
C GLU A 267 1.47 23.93 7.73
N LEU A 268 1.02 23.20 8.74
CA LEU A 268 -0.02 23.59 9.66
C LEU A 268 0.60 23.93 11.01
N PRO A 269 0.52 25.18 11.50
CA PRO A 269 1.01 25.52 12.82
C PRO A 269 0.29 24.74 13.93
N VAL A 270 1.05 24.26 14.90
CA VAL A 270 0.59 23.51 16.07
C VAL A 270 1.16 24.14 17.32
N THR A 271 0.31 24.43 18.31
CA THR A 271 0.75 24.90 19.63
C THR A 271 0.60 23.76 20.63
N LEU A 272 1.68 23.44 21.30
CA LEU A 272 1.75 22.47 22.38
C LEU A 272 1.84 23.20 23.72
N SER A 273 1.02 22.82 24.69
CA SER A 273 1.04 23.41 26.04
C SER A 273 1.01 22.30 27.09
N VAL A 274 2.05 22.20 27.88
CA VAL A 274 2.18 21.25 29.00
C VAL A 274 1.49 21.84 30.22
N SER A 275 0.66 21.04 30.92
CA SER A 275 0.07 21.46 32.21
C SER A 275 1.13 21.71 33.27
N PRO A 276 0.88 22.57 34.24
CA PRO A 276 1.83 22.81 35.37
C PRO A 276 2.21 21.53 36.11
N SER A 277 1.27 20.61 36.26
CA SER A 277 1.46 19.29 36.89
C SER A 277 2.20 18.28 36.01
N ARG A 278 2.48 18.63 34.71
CA ARG A 278 3.10 17.75 33.72
C ARG A 278 2.39 16.39 33.56
N ASP A 279 1.08 16.37 33.67
CA ASP A 279 0.23 15.18 33.52
C ASP A 279 -0.59 15.23 32.21
N ARG A 280 -0.71 16.42 31.58
CA ARG A 280 -1.50 16.64 30.36
C ARG A 280 -0.77 17.50 29.34
N LEU A 281 -0.97 17.17 28.07
CA LEU A 281 -0.53 17.96 26.93
C LEU A 281 -1.77 18.48 26.18
N SER A 282 -1.91 19.81 26.10
CA SER A 282 -2.90 20.45 25.24
C SER A 282 -2.29 20.74 23.87
N ILE A 283 -3.02 20.41 22.81
CA ILE A 283 -2.60 20.52 21.42
C ILE A 283 -3.63 21.38 20.68
N GLU A 284 -3.19 22.47 20.07
CA GLU A 284 -4.01 23.33 19.21
C GLU A 284 -3.48 23.23 17.77
N ALA A 285 -4.31 22.70 16.85
CA ALA A 285 -3.95 22.49 15.47
C ALA A 285 -5.14 22.76 14.53
N GLY A 286 -4.99 23.65 13.56
CA GLY A 286 -6.01 23.90 12.54
C GLY A 286 -7.39 24.30 13.04
N GLY A 287 -7.45 25.00 14.19
CA GLY A 287 -8.70 25.38 14.85
C GLY A 287 -9.29 24.30 15.78
N SER A 288 -8.70 23.13 15.82
CA SER A 288 -9.04 22.06 16.76
C SER A 288 -8.20 22.18 18.03
N ARG A 289 -8.79 21.87 19.20
CA ARG A 289 -8.09 21.78 20.47
C ARG A 289 -8.40 20.43 21.10
N LEU A 290 -7.36 19.75 21.59
CA LEU A 290 -7.45 18.49 22.32
C LEU A 290 -6.48 18.50 23.48
N THR A 291 -6.76 17.67 24.50
CA THR A 291 -5.88 17.49 25.66
C THR A 291 -5.72 16.00 25.89
N LEU A 292 -4.48 15.55 26.06
CA LEU A 292 -4.12 14.15 26.22
C LEU A 292 -3.34 13.94 27.53
N SER A 293 -3.57 12.80 28.16
CA SER A 293 -2.72 12.23 29.19
C SER A 293 -1.77 11.19 28.60
N ALA A 294 -0.70 10.85 29.31
CA ALA A 294 0.24 9.82 28.86
C ALA A 294 -0.48 8.47 28.60
N GLY A 295 -0.11 7.77 27.54
CA GLY A 295 -0.73 6.53 27.07
C GLY A 295 -2.06 6.72 26.32
N GLN A 296 -2.54 7.95 26.14
CA GLN A 296 -3.86 8.22 25.57
C GLN A 296 -3.80 8.54 24.08
N TRP A 297 -4.64 7.83 23.28
CA TRP A 297 -4.98 8.19 21.93
C TRP A 297 -6.08 9.26 21.87
N SER A 298 -5.94 10.21 20.96
CA SER A 298 -7.04 11.12 20.65
C SER A 298 -8.11 10.44 19.80
N ASP A 299 -9.30 11.05 19.74
CA ASP A 299 -10.19 10.87 18.61
C ASP A 299 -9.61 11.46 17.33
N TRP A 300 -10.26 11.20 16.19
CA TRP A 300 -9.89 11.78 14.92
C TRP A 300 -10.02 13.30 14.94
N THR A 301 -8.90 14.00 14.79
CA THR A 301 -8.81 15.45 14.82
C THR A 301 -8.76 16.02 13.41
N SER A 302 -9.64 16.95 13.08
CA SER A 302 -9.68 17.65 11.78
C SER A 302 -8.46 18.55 11.63
N LEU A 303 -7.86 18.52 10.45
CA LEU A 303 -6.71 19.34 10.07
C LEU A 303 -7.02 20.03 8.73
N ALA A 304 -6.85 21.37 8.69
CA ALA A 304 -7.13 22.18 7.52
C ALA A 304 -5.86 22.92 7.07
N PHE A 305 -5.31 22.50 5.95
CA PHE A 305 -4.08 23.06 5.37
C PHE A 305 -4.45 24.14 4.36
N ARG A 306 -4.28 25.40 4.75
CA ARG A 306 -4.57 26.55 3.89
C ARG A 306 -3.45 26.79 2.89
N VAL A 307 -3.67 26.40 1.66
CA VAL A 307 -2.70 26.54 0.57
C VAL A 307 -2.63 28.00 0.09
N ASN A 308 -3.80 28.62 -0.13
CA ASN A 308 -3.98 30.01 -0.54
C ASN A 308 -5.41 30.47 -0.19
N PRO A 309 -5.81 31.72 -0.49
CA PRO A 309 -7.16 32.20 -0.18
C PRO A 309 -8.31 31.38 -0.76
N LEU A 310 -8.08 30.67 -1.87
CA LEU A 310 -9.10 29.89 -2.60
C LEU A 310 -9.07 28.41 -2.32
N ILE A 311 -7.92 27.88 -1.85
CA ILE A 311 -7.71 26.43 -1.73
C ILE A 311 -7.31 26.07 -0.29
N THR A 312 -8.11 25.21 0.32
CA THR A 312 -7.81 24.56 1.60
C THR A 312 -7.93 23.05 1.39
N VAL A 313 -6.91 22.30 1.79
CA VAL A 313 -6.92 20.83 1.77
C VAL A 313 -7.27 20.33 3.16
N HIS A 314 -8.23 19.41 3.23
CA HIS A 314 -8.75 18.90 4.49
C HIS A 314 -8.35 17.45 4.71
N GLY A 315 -7.93 17.17 5.93
CA GLY A 315 -7.62 15.84 6.40
C GLY A 315 -7.93 15.67 7.87
N TYR A 316 -7.57 14.52 8.40
CA TYR A 316 -7.64 14.25 9.84
C TYR A 316 -6.55 13.26 10.26
N ALA A 317 -6.13 13.37 11.52
CA ALA A 317 -5.14 12.48 12.11
C ALA A 317 -5.54 12.12 13.55
N ARG A 318 -4.88 11.11 14.10
CA ARG A 318 -4.93 10.77 15.53
C ARG A 318 -3.60 11.07 16.16
N PHE A 319 -3.66 11.45 17.41
CA PHE A 319 -2.50 11.76 18.24
C PHE A 319 -2.40 10.74 19.37
N LEU A 320 -1.21 10.31 19.70
CA LEU A 320 -0.92 9.51 20.89
C LEU A 320 0.16 10.21 21.70
N LEU A 321 -0.16 10.58 22.92
CA LEU A 321 0.86 11.02 23.87
C LEU A 321 1.40 9.77 24.59
N GLU A 322 2.56 9.25 24.16
CA GLU A 322 3.15 8.09 24.83
C GLU A 322 3.69 8.46 26.22
N THR A 323 4.46 9.52 26.30
CA THR A 323 4.98 10.07 27.57
C THR A 323 4.95 11.59 27.57
N ILE A 324 4.97 12.18 28.75
CA ILE A 324 5.05 13.62 28.96
C ILE A 324 6.19 14.00 29.95
N ALA A 325 6.64 13.02 30.72
CA ALA A 325 7.75 13.16 31.64
C ALA A 325 8.57 11.84 31.64
N PRO A 326 9.94 11.90 31.74
CA PRO A 326 10.72 13.14 31.82
C PRO A 326 10.68 13.97 30.55
N GLU A 327 10.54 13.29 29.38
CA GLU A 327 10.50 13.90 28.05
C GLU A 327 9.16 13.69 27.37
N ILE A 328 8.79 14.63 26.50
CA ILE A 328 7.59 14.51 25.66
C ILE A 328 7.85 13.53 24.53
N ALA A 329 6.95 12.58 24.37
CA ALA A 329 6.87 11.66 23.24
C ALA A 329 5.44 11.68 22.68
N LEU A 330 5.23 12.43 21.60
CA LEU A 330 3.94 12.61 20.96
C LEU A 330 4.01 12.06 19.53
N TYR A 331 3.27 10.99 19.26
CA TYR A 331 3.08 10.45 17.94
C TYR A 331 1.87 11.08 17.26
N VAL A 332 1.98 11.36 15.97
CA VAL A 332 0.88 11.81 15.10
C VAL A 332 0.77 10.86 13.91
N SER A 333 -0.38 10.22 13.76
CA SER A 333 -0.61 9.29 12.65
C SER A 333 -0.48 10.00 11.30
N PRO A 334 -0.20 9.26 10.20
CA PRO A 334 -0.30 9.82 8.86
C PRO A 334 -1.64 10.55 8.68
N VAL A 335 -1.60 11.71 8.02
CA VAL A 335 -2.81 12.53 7.82
C VAL A 335 -3.67 11.88 6.74
N GLN A 336 -4.86 11.47 7.11
CA GLN A 336 -5.85 10.86 6.22
C GLN A 336 -6.55 11.94 5.38
N PHE A 337 -6.96 11.60 4.15
CA PHE A 337 -7.89 12.46 3.41
C PHE A 337 -9.27 12.51 4.09
N ASP A 338 -9.91 13.69 4.11
CA ASP A 338 -11.30 13.82 4.53
C ASP A 338 -12.24 13.50 3.35
N PRO A 339 -12.99 12.36 3.36
CA PRO A 339 -13.89 11.99 2.27
C PRO A 339 -15.01 12.99 2.01
N GLU A 340 -15.30 13.87 2.97
CA GLU A 340 -16.29 14.92 2.79
C GLU A 340 -15.78 16.06 1.92
N ARG A 341 -14.45 16.25 1.88
CA ARG A 341 -13.77 17.40 1.26
C ARG A 341 -12.52 16.97 0.50
N LEU A 342 -12.65 15.91 -0.33
CA LEU A 342 -11.56 15.47 -1.20
C LEU A 342 -11.16 16.58 -2.17
N PRO A 343 -9.88 16.70 -2.52
CA PRO A 343 -9.44 17.62 -3.56
C PRO A 343 -10.16 17.36 -4.89
N PRO A 344 -10.48 18.39 -5.68
CA PRO A 344 -11.17 18.23 -6.96
C PRO A 344 -10.45 17.23 -7.89
N GLY A 345 -11.18 16.22 -8.36
CA GLY A 345 -10.67 15.17 -9.23
C GLY A 345 -9.71 14.18 -8.55
N PHE A 346 -9.72 14.12 -7.25
CA PHE A 346 -9.09 13.07 -6.46
C PHE A 346 -10.19 12.24 -5.78
N ASP A 347 -10.34 10.99 -6.21
CA ASP A 347 -11.33 10.07 -5.68
C ASP A 347 -10.63 8.82 -5.14
N ILE A 348 -11.11 8.33 -3.99
CA ILE A 348 -10.68 7.09 -3.37
C ILE A 348 -11.75 5.99 -3.43
N SER A 349 -12.84 6.26 -4.14
CA SER A 349 -13.98 5.35 -4.26
C SER A 349 -14.68 5.46 -5.61
N ALA A 350 -15.35 4.41 -6.03
CA ALA A 350 -16.27 4.39 -7.15
C ALA A 350 -17.65 3.87 -6.67
N PRO A 351 -18.77 4.56 -6.95
CA PRO A 351 -18.83 5.88 -7.60
C PRO A 351 -18.20 6.98 -6.74
N PRO A 352 -17.85 8.12 -7.33
CA PRO A 352 -17.47 9.30 -6.55
C PRO A 352 -18.50 9.57 -5.45
N GLY A 353 -18.00 9.86 -4.23
CA GLY A 353 -18.87 10.10 -3.06
C GLY A 353 -19.20 8.85 -2.24
N TYR A 354 -18.88 7.63 -2.67
CA TYR A 354 -19.09 6.44 -1.82
C TYR A 354 -18.24 6.48 -0.54
N ALA A 355 -17.01 6.95 -0.61
CA ALA A 355 -16.17 7.17 0.58
C ALA A 355 -16.83 8.14 1.58
N LYS A 356 -17.50 9.18 1.09
CA LYS A 356 -18.28 10.12 1.90
C LYS A 356 -19.52 9.46 2.52
N GLU A 357 -20.21 8.59 1.79
CA GLU A 357 -21.32 7.78 2.34
C GLU A 357 -20.83 6.92 3.50
N LEU A 358 -19.67 6.23 3.35
CA LEU A 358 -19.07 5.43 4.42
C LEU A 358 -18.72 6.28 5.64
N LEU A 359 -18.15 7.47 5.44
CA LEU A 359 -17.87 8.42 6.52
C LEU A 359 -19.13 8.78 7.31
N ARG A 360 -20.24 9.08 6.64
CA ARG A 360 -21.51 9.42 7.30
C ARG A 360 -22.12 8.25 8.06
N ARG A 361 -21.97 7.02 7.55
CA ARG A 361 -22.54 5.80 8.17
C ARG A 361 -21.71 5.30 9.35
N PHE A 362 -20.39 5.40 9.26
CA PHE A 362 -19.47 4.72 10.18
C PHE A 362 -18.56 5.66 10.96
N GLY A 363 -18.64 6.96 10.75
CA GLY A 363 -17.70 7.93 11.29
C GLY A 363 -16.35 7.89 10.51
N ARG A 364 -15.37 8.63 11.03
CA ARG A 364 -14.04 8.69 10.44
C ARG A 364 -13.35 7.34 10.47
N TYR A 365 -12.64 7.03 9.39
CA TYR A 365 -11.92 5.78 9.18
C TYR A 365 -10.61 6.04 8.45
N LYS A 366 -9.70 5.09 8.47
CA LYS A 366 -8.44 5.20 7.73
C LYS A 366 -8.71 5.13 6.22
N THR A 367 -8.43 6.22 5.51
CA THR A 367 -8.64 6.34 4.06
C THR A 367 -7.43 5.92 3.26
N MET A 368 -6.26 5.93 3.86
CA MET A 368 -5.00 5.49 3.28
C MET A 368 -5.00 3.98 3.03
N GLY A 369 -4.32 3.55 1.96
CA GLY A 369 -4.26 2.14 1.56
C GLY A 369 -3.38 1.27 2.45
N TRP A 370 -2.32 1.83 3.02
CA TRP A 370 -1.49 1.21 4.07
C TRP A 370 -2.01 1.67 5.43
N ALA A 371 -3.07 1.05 5.90
CA ALA A 371 -3.84 1.57 7.02
C ALA A 371 -3.19 1.36 8.39
N ILE A 372 -2.40 0.29 8.58
CA ILE A 372 -1.69 -0.01 9.83
C ILE A 372 -0.24 0.49 9.70
N ASP A 373 0.15 1.41 10.59
CA ASP A 373 1.47 2.05 10.54
C ASP A 373 2.57 1.15 11.09
N THR A 374 3.24 0.45 10.18
CA THR A 374 4.40 -0.38 10.49
C THR A 374 5.71 0.40 10.51
N TRP A 375 5.75 1.61 9.95
CA TRP A 375 6.97 2.42 9.88
C TRP A 375 7.34 2.98 11.24
N SER A 376 6.35 3.45 12.00
CA SER A 376 6.57 4.02 13.33
C SER A 376 7.06 3.00 14.34
N ILE A 377 6.55 1.77 14.31
CA ILE A 377 7.07 0.73 15.20
C ILE A 377 8.48 0.27 14.81
N GLN A 378 8.79 0.24 13.52
CA GLN A 378 10.15 -0.07 13.05
C GLN A 378 11.15 0.99 13.51
N SER A 379 10.83 2.26 13.39
CA SER A 379 11.69 3.37 13.81
C SER A 379 11.78 3.56 15.33
N GLY A 380 10.93 2.89 16.11
CA GLY A 380 10.85 3.07 17.55
C GLY A 380 10.07 4.32 17.99
N THR A 381 9.30 4.93 17.08
CA THR A 381 8.42 6.08 17.38
C THR A 381 7.01 5.65 17.81
N LEU A 382 6.74 4.36 17.82
CA LEU A 382 5.51 3.75 18.33
C LEU A 382 5.88 2.47 19.10
N SER A 383 5.36 2.30 20.30
CA SER A 383 5.59 1.10 21.11
C SER A 383 4.75 -0.09 20.65
N GLU A 384 5.14 -1.33 21.00
CA GLU A 384 4.36 -2.54 20.72
C GLU A 384 2.92 -2.46 21.25
N PRO A 385 2.65 -2.00 22.48
CA PRO A 385 1.27 -1.82 22.95
C PRO A 385 0.46 -0.82 22.14
N ALA A 386 1.07 0.31 21.78
CA ALA A 386 0.42 1.35 20.98
C ALA A 386 0.11 0.88 19.57
N PHE A 387 1.03 0.15 18.94
CA PHE A 387 0.81 -0.49 17.65
C PHE A 387 -0.37 -1.47 17.69
N LEU A 388 -0.42 -2.35 18.71
CA LEU A 388 -1.53 -3.31 18.85
C LEU A 388 -2.88 -2.62 19.13
N GLN A 389 -2.89 -1.49 19.83
CA GLN A 389 -4.08 -0.66 19.98
C GLN A 389 -4.56 -0.08 18.65
N ASP A 390 -3.65 0.38 17.81
CA ASP A 390 -3.97 0.89 16.47
C ASP A 390 -4.48 -0.22 15.54
N VAL A 391 -3.87 -1.41 15.58
CA VAL A 391 -4.35 -2.62 14.89
C VAL A 391 -5.78 -2.95 15.34
N ALA A 392 -6.01 -3.04 16.65
CA ALA A 392 -7.33 -3.38 17.21
C ALA A 392 -8.41 -2.36 16.81
N ALA A 393 -8.09 -1.06 16.83
CA ALA A 393 -8.99 0.00 16.40
C ALA A 393 -9.32 -0.10 14.89
N THR A 394 -8.32 -0.41 14.05
CA THR A 394 -8.49 -0.60 12.61
C THR A 394 -9.38 -1.80 12.31
N VAL A 395 -9.09 -2.95 12.93
CA VAL A 395 -9.89 -4.17 12.80
C VAL A 395 -11.33 -3.96 13.26
N ALA A 396 -11.53 -3.28 14.39
CA ALA A 396 -12.87 -2.97 14.91
C ALA A 396 -13.67 -2.09 13.94
N GLN A 397 -13.00 -1.14 13.28
CA GLN A 397 -13.60 -0.29 12.25
C GLN A 397 -14.04 -1.10 11.03
N ASP A 398 -13.15 -1.92 10.46
CA ASP A 398 -13.42 -2.74 9.28
C ASP A 398 -14.50 -3.79 9.58
N ARG A 399 -14.45 -4.42 10.75
CA ARG A 399 -15.47 -5.37 11.24
C ARG A 399 -16.85 -4.70 11.38
N ARG A 400 -16.91 -3.45 11.86
CA ARG A 400 -18.17 -2.68 11.93
C ARG A 400 -18.73 -2.41 10.54
N MET A 401 -17.90 -2.04 9.56
CA MET A 401 -18.29 -1.87 8.17
C MET A 401 -18.79 -3.18 7.57
N LEU A 402 -18.02 -4.27 7.72
CA LEU A 402 -18.40 -5.60 7.23
C LEU A 402 -19.76 -6.05 7.77
N ARG A 403 -20.02 -5.92 9.08
CA ARG A 403 -21.31 -6.27 9.71
C ARG A 403 -22.51 -5.53 9.12
N ALA A 404 -22.32 -4.31 8.66
CA ALA A 404 -23.36 -3.54 8.00
C ALA A 404 -23.52 -3.95 6.53
N LEU A 405 -22.42 -4.07 5.80
CA LEU A 405 -22.40 -4.39 4.37
C LEU A 405 -22.88 -5.82 4.09
N VAL A 406 -22.62 -6.75 4.99
CA VAL A 406 -23.09 -8.14 4.87
C VAL A 406 -24.61 -8.26 4.94
N LYS A 407 -25.33 -7.25 5.42
CA LYS A 407 -26.81 -7.20 5.45
C LYS A 407 -27.42 -6.57 4.19
N GLU A 408 -26.62 -5.90 3.37
CA GLU A 408 -27.12 -5.29 2.13
C GLU A 408 -27.40 -6.35 1.06
N ASP A 409 -28.44 -6.15 0.26
CA ASP A 409 -28.76 -7.05 -0.86
C ASP A 409 -27.82 -6.80 -2.04
N ARG A 410 -26.64 -7.43 -1.96
CA ARG A 410 -25.59 -7.39 -2.99
C ARG A 410 -25.28 -8.80 -3.48
N ARG A 411 -25.11 -8.96 -4.78
CA ARG A 411 -24.70 -10.22 -5.38
C ARG A 411 -23.31 -10.66 -4.93
N LEU A 412 -22.40 -9.68 -4.80
CA LEU A 412 -21.03 -9.89 -4.41
C LEU A 412 -20.62 -8.85 -3.36
N LEU A 413 -20.01 -9.32 -2.27
CA LEU A 413 -19.27 -8.49 -1.33
C LEU A 413 -17.85 -9.05 -1.23
N VAL A 414 -16.85 -8.23 -1.52
CA VAL A 414 -15.43 -8.53 -1.27
C VAL A 414 -14.96 -7.58 -0.18
N HIS A 415 -14.41 -8.10 0.90
CA HIS A 415 -13.86 -7.30 2.00
C HIS A 415 -12.44 -7.77 2.34
N TYR A 416 -11.49 -6.87 2.21
CA TYR A 416 -10.08 -7.11 2.49
C TYR A 416 -9.71 -6.65 3.90
N PHE A 417 -8.82 -7.41 4.55
CA PHE A 417 -8.24 -7.14 5.86
C PHE A 417 -6.72 -7.31 5.80
N GLU A 418 -5.97 -6.28 6.13
CA GLU A 418 -4.50 -6.31 6.11
C GLU A 418 -3.87 -6.77 7.43
N PHE A 419 -4.64 -6.83 8.52
CA PHE A 419 -4.08 -6.93 9.88
C PHE A 419 -3.27 -8.20 10.17
N PRO A 420 -3.61 -9.42 9.67
CA PRO A 420 -2.80 -10.60 9.96
C PRO A 420 -1.37 -10.42 9.45
N ASP A 421 -1.21 -9.93 8.24
CA ASP A 421 0.08 -9.64 7.60
C ASP A 421 0.91 -8.64 8.41
N ARG A 422 0.33 -7.47 8.73
CA ARG A 422 1.03 -6.41 9.47
C ARG A 422 1.51 -6.86 10.84
N VAL A 423 0.69 -7.66 11.53
CA VAL A 423 1.04 -8.25 12.81
C VAL A 423 2.17 -9.28 12.64
N ALA A 424 2.09 -10.14 11.63
CA ALA A 424 3.11 -11.15 11.37
C ALA A 424 4.47 -10.51 11.05
N HIS A 425 4.52 -9.49 10.20
CA HIS A 425 5.76 -8.76 9.91
C HIS A 425 6.46 -8.28 11.19
N VAL A 426 5.71 -7.68 12.12
CA VAL A 426 6.24 -7.01 13.31
C VAL A 426 6.56 -7.98 14.44
N PHE A 427 5.71 -8.97 14.70
CA PHE A 427 5.78 -9.80 15.92
C PHE A 427 6.43 -11.17 15.70
N TRP A 428 6.84 -11.52 14.50
CA TRP A 428 7.44 -12.83 14.20
C TRP A 428 8.68 -13.11 15.02
N ARG A 429 9.52 -12.10 15.32
CA ARG A 429 10.72 -12.19 16.13
C ARG A 429 10.48 -12.75 17.54
N PHE A 430 9.29 -12.60 18.07
CA PHE A 430 8.96 -13.07 19.42
C PHE A 430 8.51 -14.54 19.46
N ARG A 431 8.17 -15.13 18.33
CA ARG A 431 7.84 -16.55 18.20
C ARG A 431 8.99 -17.40 17.68
N ASP A 432 10.08 -16.79 17.24
CA ASP A 432 11.27 -17.46 16.70
C ASP A 432 12.50 -17.21 17.58
N PRO A 433 12.85 -18.14 18.50
CA PRO A 433 14.01 -17.99 19.39
C PRO A 433 15.37 -17.87 18.69
N LYS A 434 15.44 -18.23 17.40
CA LYS A 434 16.68 -18.12 16.60
C LYS A 434 16.77 -16.77 15.87
N HIS A 435 15.74 -15.91 15.97
CA HIS A 435 15.76 -14.62 15.31
C HIS A 435 16.78 -13.69 15.97
N PRO A 436 17.63 -12.95 15.21
CA PRO A 436 18.65 -12.06 15.78
C PRO A 436 18.10 -10.94 16.68
N ALA A 437 16.84 -10.56 16.48
CA ALA A 437 16.13 -9.57 17.32
C ALA A 437 15.18 -10.22 18.34
N TYR A 438 15.36 -11.51 18.68
CA TYR A 438 14.58 -12.18 19.72
C TYR A 438 14.93 -11.63 21.10
N ASP A 439 13.89 -11.33 21.87
CA ASP A 439 13.96 -10.95 23.27
C ASP A 439 13.02 -11.85 24.09
N ALA A 440 13.58 -12.60 25.03
CA ALA A 440 12.82 -13.58 25.81
C ALA A 440 11.76 -12.96 26.71
N ALA A 441 12.01 -11.77 27.27
CA ALA A 441 11.05 -11.07 28.12
C ALA A 441 9.86 -10.54 27.30
N LEU A 442 10.14 -9.98 26.14
CA LEU A 442 9.08 -9.53 25.20
C LEU A 442 8.37 -10.73 24.56
N ALA A 443 9.06 -11.82 24.28
CA ALA A 443 8.46 -13.05 23.77
C ALA A 443 7.47 -13.68 24.77
N ALA A 444 7.74 -13.63 26.07
CA ALA A 444 6.79 -14.05 27.10
C ALA A 444 5.47 -13.24 27.07
N ARG A 445 5.52 -12.00 26.59
CA ARG A 445 4.37 -11.11 26.48
C ARG A 445 3.69 -11.14 25.12
N TYR A 446 4.46 -11.27 24.03
CA TYR A 446 4.00 -11.06 22.68
C TYR A 446 4.17 -12.29 21.76
N GLY A 447 4.68 -13.40 22.25
CA GLY A 447 5.01 -14.58 21.43
C GLY A 447 3.81 -15.25 20.76
N ASP A 448 2.58 -15.01 21.27
CA ASP A 448 1.33 -15.55 20.73
C ASP A 448 0.47 -14.50 19.96
N VAL A 449 1.00 -13.30 19.72
CA VAL A 449 0.26 -12.20 19.09
C VAL A 449 -0.12 -12.54 17.64
N VAL A 450 0.74 -13.26 16.92
CA VAL A 450 0.42 -13.73 15.56
C VAL A 450 -0.78 -14.68 15.60
N GLU A 451 -0.74 -15.69 16.47
CA GLU A 451 -1.85 -16.65 16.64
C GLU A 451 -3.15 -15.96 17.09
N LYS A 452 -3.08 -14.97 17.97
CA LYS A 452 -4.26 -14.16 18.38
C LYS A 452 -4.86 -13.36 17.22
N SER A 453 -4.04 -12.95 16.25
CA SER A 453 -4.56 -12.33 15.03
C SER A 453 -5.38 -13.32 14.20
N TYR A 454 -4.97 -14.58 14.13
CA TYR A 454 -5.72 -15.65 13.46
C TYR A 454 -7.01 -15.99 14.21
N GLU A 455 -7.03 -15.99 15.54
CA GLU A 455 -8.25 -16.14 16.32
C GLU A 455 -9.24 -14.99 16.07
N THR A 456 -8.72 -13.76 15.93
CA THR A 456 -9.52 -12.59 15.55
C THR A 456 -10.13 -12.76 14.16
N MET A 457 -9.36 -13.24 13.19
CA MET A 457 -9.83 -13.60 11.85
C MET A 457 -10.92 -14.66 11.92
N ASP A 458 -10.71 -15.75 12.67
CA ASP A 458 -11.68 -16.83 12.85
C ASP A 458 -13.01 -16.31 13.40
N ALA A 459 -12.95 -15.40 14.38
CA ALA A 459 -14.15 -14.77 14.94
C ALA A 459 -14.91 -13.93 13.88
N ILE A 460 -14.21 -13.18 13.02
CA ILE A 460 -14.82 -12.42 11.91
C ILE A 460 -15.49 -13.37 10.91
N VAL A 461 -14.83 -14.47 10.57
CA VAL A 461 -15.39 -15.51 9.69
C VAL A 461 -16.67 -16.08 10.29
N GLY A 462 -16.67 -16.45 11.57
CA GLY A 462 -17.83 -16.99 12.27
C GLY A 462 -19.01 -16.02 12.33
N GLU A 463 -18.76 -14.75 12.61
CA GLU A 463 -19.80 -13.70 12.58
C GLU A 463 -20.42 -13.54 11.19
N THR A 464 -19.57 -13.52 10.17
CA THR A 464 -20.01 -13.39 8.79
C THR A 464 -20.84 -14.59 8.38
N ALA A 465 -20.38 -15.82 8.68
CA ALA A 465 -21.10 -17.04 8.36
C ALA A 465 -22.50 -17.10 8.99
N ARG A 466 -22.63 -16.66 10.25
CA ARG A 466 -23.93 -16.58 10.94
C ARG A 466 -24.88 -15.51 10.40
N ALA A 467 -24.33 -14.46 9.81
CA ALA A 467 -25.11 -13.35 9.23
C ALA A 467 -25.62 -13.65 7.81
N LEU A 468 -25.10 -14.69 7.17
CA LEU A 468 -25.44 -15.03 5.80
C LEU A 468 -26.65 -15.98 5.72
N PRO A 469 -27.53 -15.79 4.72
CA PRO A 469 -28.62 -16.74 4.46
C PRO A 469 -28.07 -18.09 3.95
N PRO A 470 -28.83 -19.21 4.11
CA PRO A 470 -28.37 -20.55 3.77
C PRO A 470 -27.92 -20.75 2.31
N ASP A 471 -28.50 -19.98 1.38
CA ASP A 471 -28.24 -20.01 -0.06
C ASP A 471 -27.05 -19.14 -0.49
N ALA A 472 -26.43 -18.44 0.47
CA ALA A 472 -25.21 -17.66 0.20
C ALA A 472 -23.95 -18.55 0.22
N ALA A 473 -22.94 -18.12 -0.53
CA ALA A 473 -21.59 -18.68 -0.46
C ALA A 473 -20.66 -17.73 0.29
N LEU A 474 -19.91 -18.27 1.25
CA LEU A 474 -18.81 -17.59 1.92
C LEU A 474 -17.49 -18.20 1.44
N LEU A 475 -16.62 -17.37 0.93
CA LEU A 475 -15.23 -17.70 0.60
C LEU A 475 -14.31 -16.94 1.54
N VAL A 476 -13.28 -17.61 2.04
CA VAL A 476 -12.22 -17.00 2.83
C VAL A 476 -10.89 -17.38 2.19
N LEU A 477 -10.06 -16.40 1.86
CA LEU A 477 -8.76 -16.66 1.25
C LEU A 477 -7.70 -15.70 1.73
N SER A 478 -6.45 -16.16 1.60
CA SER A 478 -5.25 -15.34 1.75
C SER A 478 -4.38 -15.47 0.51
N ASP A 479 -3.71 -14.41 0.20
CA ASP A 479 -2.86 -14.26 -0.97
C ASP A 479 -1.51 -14.95 -0.84
N HIS A 480 -0.96 -15.09 0.36
CA HIS A 480 0.26 -15.81 0.69
C HIS A 480 0.27 -16.20 2.18
N GLY A 481 1.22 -17.04 2.55
CA GLY A 481 1.58 -17.36 3.92
C GLY A 481 2.75 -16.50 4.42
N PHE A 482 3.50 -17.01 5.41
CA PHE A 482 4.55 -16.27 6.11
C PHE A 482 5.71 -17.17 6.51
N ALA A 483 6.91 -16.58 6.60
CA ALA A 483 8.08 -17.24 7.20
C ALA A 483 8.94 -16.26 7.99
N THR A 484 9.86 -16.80 8.79
CA THR A 484 10.85 -15.99 9.52
C THR A 484 11.84 -15.32 8.56
N TRP A 485 12.24 -14.10 8.87
CA TRP A 485 13.33 -13.40 8.19
C TRP A 485 14.47 -13.13 9.17
N ARG A 486 15.43 -14.02 9.24
CA ARG A 486 16.61 -13.94 10.15
C ARG A 486 17.80 -13.25 9.49
N ARG A 487 17.96 -13.44 8.17
CA ARG A 487 19.14 -13.04 7.40
C ARG A 487 18.73 -12.28 6.15
N SER A 488 19.29 -11.09 5.97
CA SER A 488 19.18 -10.31 4.74
C SER A 488 20.18 -10.79 3.71
N VAL A 489 19.74 -10.86 2.44
CA VAL A 489 20.59 -11.20 1.30
C VAL A 489 20.71 -9.97 0.40
N ASN A 490 21.94 -9.58 0.08
CA ASN A 490 22.25 -8.42 -0.77
C ASN A 490 22.76 -8.92 -2.12
N TYR A 491 21.84 -9.10 -3.08
CA TYR A 491 22.17 -9.65 -4.40
C TYR A 491 23.13 -8.74 -5.19
N ASP A 492 23.01 -7.41 -5.09
CA ASP A 492 23.95 -6.51 -5.75
C ASP A 492 25.36 -6.65 -5.19
N SER A 493 25.53 -6.87 -3.88
CA SER A 493 26.82 -7.17 -3.28
C SER A 493 27.41 -8.48 -3.80
N TRP A 494 26.57 -9.52 -3.96
CA TRP A 494 27.00 -10.77 -4.58
C TRP A 494 27.40 -10.59 -6.05
N LEU A 495 26.63 -9.81 -6.81
CA LEU A 495 26.95 -9.47 -8.21
C LEU A 495 28.27 -8.71 -8.31
N VAL A 496 28.57 -7.81 -7.35
CA VAL A 496 29.85 -7.12 -7.27
C VAL A 496 31.00 -8.09 -6.95
N GLU A 497 30.86 -8.95 -5.94
CA GLU A 497 31.88 -9.95 -5.59
C GLU A 497 32.20 -10.89 -6.77
N LYS A 498 31.19 -11.25 -7.57
CA LYS A 498 31.34 -12.12 -8.74
C LYS A 498 31.74 -11.36 -10.03
N GLY A 499 31.88 -10.05 -9.97
CA GLY A 499 32.25 -9.20 -11.12
C GLY A 499 31.17 -9.08 -12.21
N TYR A 500 29.91 -9.33 -11.87
CA TYR A 500 28.76 -9.08 -12.76
C TYR A 500 28.32 -7.62 -12.71
N LEU A 501 28.41 -6.98 -11.54
CA LEU A 501 28.19 -5.55 -11.31
C LEU A 501 29.51 -4.88 -10.95
N VAL A 502 29.86 -3.81 -11.63
CA VAL A 502 31.16 -3.12 -11.45
C VAL A 502 30.90 -1.71 -10.91
N LEU A 503 31.62 -1.35 -9.84
CA LEU A 503 31.49 -0.04 -9.21
C LEU A 503 32.69 0.86 -9.55
N ARG A 504 32.44 2.16 -9.67
CA ARG A 504 33.48 3.23 -9.79
C ARG A 504 33.91 3.78 -8.45
N GLY A 505 33.20 3.43 -7.37
CA GLY A 505 33.43 3.91 -6.02
C GLY A 505 32.45 3.24 -5.05
N ASN A 506 32.36 3.75 -3.83
CA ASN A 506 31.42 3.23 -2.84
C ASN A 506 29.98 3.66 -3.15
N ALA A 507 29.04 2.72 -3.18
CA ALA A 507 27.63 3.01 -3.24
C ALA A 507 27.16 3.60 -1.89
N GLN A 508 26.31 4.62 -1.95
CA GLN A 508 25.70 5.22 -0.77
C GLN A 508 24.38 4.50 -0.46
N ARG A 509 24.15 4.18 0.82
CA ARG A 509 22.87 3.62 1.27
C ARG A 509 21.73 4.59 0.93
N GLN A 510 20.61 4.05 0.48
CA GLN A 510 19.38 4.77 0.16
C GLN A 510 18.27 4.34 1.10
N ASN A 511 17.25 5.14 1.24
CA ASN A 511 16.01 4.75 1.89
C ASN A 511 14.84 4.78 0.89
N LEU A 512 13.73 4.16 1.23
CA LEU A 512 12.55 4.11 0.36
C LEU A 512 11.94 5.50 0.08
N GLU A 513 12.21 6.50 0.91
CA GLU A 513 11.83 7.89 0.65
C GLU A 513 12.49 8.46 -0.61
N ALA A 514 13.67 7.94 -0.99
CA ALA A 514 14.35 8.32 -2.23
C ALA A 514 13.51 8.06 -3.49
N LEU A 515 12.58 7.09 -3.45
CA LEU A 515 11.65 6.83 -4.55
C LEU A 515 10.73 8.02 -4.87
N PHE A 516 10.45 8.86 -3.89
CA PHE A 516 9.62 10.07 -4.06
C PHE A 516 10.42 11.31 -4.49
N SER A 517 11.74 11.30 -4.34
CA SER A 517 12.63 12.45 -4.60
C SER A 517 13.55 12.27 -5.79
N ARG A 518 13.43 11.19 -6.57
CA ARG A 518 14.39 10.78 -7.59
C ARG A 518 15.81 10.75 -7.03
N GLY A 519 16.02 9.89 -6.03
CA GLY A 519 17.33 9.69 -5.40
C GLY A 519 18.43 9.32 -6.39
N ALA A 520 19.66 9.44 -5.93
CA ALA A 520 20.89 9.17 -6.69
C ALA A 520 21.12 7.66 -6.87
N PHE A 521 20.18 6.98 -7.52
CA PHE A 521 20.30 5.54 -7.82
C PHE A 521 21.39 5.31 -8.88
N TRP A 522 22.17 4.26 -8.71
CA TRP A 522 23.17 3.79 -9.67
C TRP A 522 24.39 4.70 -9.92
N GLU A 523 24.60 5.79 -9.20
CA GLU A 523 25.72 6.72 -9.42
C GLU A 523 27.10 6.05 -9.35
N ALA A 524 27.26 5.07 -8.47
CA ALA A 524 28.49 4.35 -8.29
C ALA A 524 28.72 3.24 -9.35
N VAL A 525 27.73 2.93 -10.20
CA VAL A 525 27.81 1.80 -11.12
C VAL A 525 28.53 2.16 -12.43
N ASP A 526 29.47 1.32 -12.84
CA ASP A 526 30.10 1.38 -14.18
C ASP A 526 29.32 0.48 -15.16
N TRP A 527 28.30 1.07 -15.80
CA TRP A 527 27.44 0.35 -16.73
C TRP A 527 28.19 -0.20 -17.95
N SER A 528 29.32 0.41 -18.34
CA SER A 528 30.13 -0.08 -19.47
C SER A 528 30.83 -1.41 -19.19
N LYS A 529 30.85 -1.86 -17.94
CA LYS A 529 31.46 -3.11 -17.50
C LYS A 529 30.49 -4.03 -16.75
N SER A 530 29.33 -3.53 -16.37
CA SER A 530 28.32 -4.27 -15.62
C SER A 530 27.45 -5.10 -16.55
N ARG A 531 27.38 -6.43 -16.31
CA ARG A 531 26.61 -7.37 -17.11
C ARG A 531 25.21 -7.66 -16.53
N ALA A 532 25.05 -7.53 -15.21
CA ALA A 532 23.79 -7.76 -14.51
C ALA A 532 23.67 -6.86 -13.28
N TYR A 533 22.45 -6.65 -12.82
CA TYR A 533 22.11 -5.89 -11.61
C TYR A 533 20.84 -6.48 -10.96
N ALA A 534 20.63 -6.23 -9.68
CA ALA A 534 19.44 -6.62 -8.96
C ALA A 534 18.65 -5.38 -8.53
N MET A 535 17.34 -5.48 -8.48
CA MET A 535 16.45 -4.42 -8.01
C MET A 535 15.07 -5.03 -7.73
N GLY A 536 14.33 -4.49 -6.77
CA GLY A 536 13.08 -5.10 -6.33
C GLY A 536 13.33 -6.22 -5.30
N LEU A 537 12.28 -6.94 -4.96
CA LEU A 537 12.32 -7.94 -3.92
C LEU A 537 12.62 -9.35 -4.47
N GLY A 538 13.79 -9.49 -5.12
CA GLY A 538 14.25 -10.76 -5.68
C GLY A 538 14.45 -10.75 -7.20
N ASP A 539 14.38 -9.59 -7.82
CA ASP A 539 14.46 -9.44 -9.27
C ASP A 539 15.91 -9.22 -9.74
N VAL A 540 16.34 -9.97 -10.75
CA VAL A 540 17.66 -9.82 -11.38
C VAL A 540 17.49 -9.54 -12.87
N TYR A 541 18.20 -8.53 -13.32
CA TYR A 541 18.18 -8.03 -14.70
C TYR A 541 19.55 -8.19 -15.35
N VAL A 542 19.54 -8.58 -16.62
CA VAL A 542 20.74 -8.55 -17.46
C VAL A 542 20.85 -7.16 -18.11
N ASN A 543 22.03 -6.56 -18.09
CA ASN A 543 22.32 -5.30 -18.78
C ASN A 543 22.35 -5.55 -20.32
N LEU A 544 21.17 -5.74 -20.89
CA LEU A 544 20.93 -6.26 -22.24
C LEU A 544 21.03 -5.14 -23.29
N ARG A 545 21.84 -5.33 -24.31
CA ARG A 545 21.96 -4.42 -25.43
C ARG A 545 20.63 -4.23 -26.17
N GLY A 546 20.24 -2.98 -26.38
CA GLY A 546 18.98 -2.62 -27.04
C GLY A 546 17.75 -2.60 -26.13
N ARG A 547 17.90 -2.97 -24.86
CA ARG A 547 16.86 -2.85 -23.83
C ARG A 547 17.26 -1.82 -22.75
N GLU A 548 18.41 -2.00 -22.14
CA GLU A 548 19.00 -1.02 -21.20
C GLU A 548 19.70 0.09 -21.99
N LYS A 549 19.71 1.30 -21.41
CA LYS A 549 20.33 2.49 -21.99
C LYS A 549 21.81 2.24 -22.37
N ASP A 550 22.54 1.63 -21.45
CA ASP A 550 23.98 1.34 -21.59
C ASP A 550 24.22 -0.19 -21.63
N GLY A 551 23.31 -0.94 -22.24
CA GLY A 551 23.37 -2.39 -22.33
C GLY A 551 24.60 -2.91 -23.09
N ILE A 552 25.30 -3.88 -22.50
CA ILE A 552 26.52 -4.46 -23.07
C ILE A 552 26.39 -5.93 -23.45
N VAL A 553 25.48 -6.68 -22.84
CA VAL A 553 25.26 -8.11 -23.13
C VAL A 553 24.51 -8.26 -24.45
N ALA A 554 25.05 -9.06 -25.35
CA ALA A 554 24.37 -9.30 -26.63
C ALA A 554 23.12 -10.16 -26.44
N PRO A 555 22.02 -9.88 -27.17
CA PRO A 555 20.84 -10.76 -27.15
C PRO A 555 21.16 -12.11 -27.79
N GLY A 556 20.37 -13.14 -27.43
CA GLY A 556 20.57 -14.52 -27.91
C GLY A 556 21.47 -15.34 -27.01
N ALA A 557 22.48 -16.00 -27.57
CA ALA A 557 23.28 -17.00 -26.85
C ALA A 557 24.02 -16.45 -25.63
N ASP A 558 24.59 -15.23 -25.71
CA ASP A 558 25.30 -14.61 -24.59
C ASP A 558 24.34 -14.28 -23.44
N TYR A 559 23.16 -13.78 -23.78
CA TYR A 559 22.10 -13.51 -22.80
C TYR A 559 21.64 -14.78 -22.08
N GLU A 560 21.37 -15.86 -22.82
CA GLU A 560 20.94 -17.13 -22.20
C GLU A 560 22.05 -17.75 -21.34
N LYS A 561 23.30 -17.75 -21.87
CA LYS A 561 24.46 -18.24 -21.11
C LYS A 561 24.64 -17.49 -19.79
N LEU A 562 24.51 -16.17 -19.79
CA LEU A 562 24.63 -15.37 -18.58
C LEU A 562 23.50 -15.67 -17.59
N ARG A 563 22.26 -15.81 -18.04
CA ARG A 563 21.13 -16.17 -17.16
C ARG A 563 21.33 -17.54 -16.52
N ASP A 564 21.88 -18.53 -17.28
CA ASP A 564 22.19 -19.86 -16.72
C ASP A 564 23.34 -19.81 -15.73
N GLU A 565 24.35 -18.99 -15.98
CA GLU A 565 25.49 -18.76 -15.08
C GLU A 565 25.03 -18.10 -13.77
N LEU A 566 24.23 -17.03 -13.86
CA LEU A 566 23.64 -16.35 -12.70
C LEU A 566 22.73 -17.29 -11.89
N SER A 567 21.86 -18.04 -12.58
CA SER A 567 20.94 -18.97 -11.91
C SER A 567 21.68 -20.03 -11.11
N ARG A 568 22.75 -20.60 -11.67
CA ARG A 568 23.58 -21.60 -10.99
C ARG A 568 24.29 -20.99 -9.78
N GLY A 569 24.95 -19.84 -9.96
CA GLY A 569 25.67 -19.17 -8.87
C GLY A 569 24.75 -18.72 -7.73
N LEU A 570 23.53 -18.29 -8.04
CA LEU A 570 22.52 -17.92 -7.00
C LEU A 570 22.04 -19.16 -6.24
N LEU A 571 21.81 -20.30 -6.91
CA LEU A 571 21.41 -21.55 -6.24
C LEU A 571 22.51 -22.10 -5.31
N GLU A 572 23.78 -21.86 -5.64
CA GLU A 572 24.96 -22.24 -4.84
C GLU A 572 25.29 -21.21 -3.74
N LEU A 573 24.55 -20.09 -3.66
CA LEU A 573 24.79 -19.01 -2.69
C LEU A 573 24.61 -19.51 -1.25
N THR A 574 25.73 -19.73 -0.58
CA THR A 574 25.79 -20.29 0.79
C THR A 574 26.11 -19.19 1.79
N ASP A 575 25.32 -19.10 2.85
CA ASP A 575 25.58 -18.21 3.97
C ASP A 575 26.73 -18.76 4.82
N PRO A 576 27.88 -18.05 4.93
CA PRO A 576 29.03 -18.53 5.67
C PRO A 576 28.79 -18.69 7.17
N LYS A 577 27.76 -18.00 7.72
CA LYS A 577 27.42 -18.10 9.14
C LYS A 577 26.64 -19.37 9.48
N THR A 578 25.74 -19.79 8.59
CA THR A 578 24.84 -20.92 8.83
C THR A 578 25.27 -22.18 8.10
N GLY A 579 26.04 -22.08 7.02
CA GLY A 579 26.37 -23.17 6.09
C GLY A 579 25.20 -23.58 5.17
N GLU A 580 24.06 -22.83 5.19
CA GLU A 580 22.87 -23.13 4.40
C GLU A 580 22.89 -22.37 3.07
N HIS A 581 22.29 -22.96 2.03
CA HIS A 581 21.98 -22.25 0.81
C HIS A 581 20.79 -21.30 1.06
N ALA A 582 20.96 -20.01 0.76
CA ALA A 582 19.92 -19.01 0.95
C ALA A 582 18.78 -19.12 -0.06
N VAL A 583 19.11 -19.51 -1.30
CA VAL A 583 18.17 -19.58 -2.42
C VAL A 583 17.55 -20.97 -2.53
N SER A 584 16.23 -21.01 -2.69
CA SER A 584 15.46 -22.24 -2.95
C SER A 584 15.34 -22.51 -4.44
N ARG A 585 14.93 -21.50 -5.20
CA ARG A 585 14.74 -21.59 -6.66
C ARG A 585 15.12 -20.27 -7.36
N VAL A 586 15.47 -20.37 -8.62
CA VAL A 586 15.62 -19.23 -9.51
C VAL A 586 14.73 -19.48 -10.74
N PHE A 587 13.79 -18.59 -10.97
CA PHE A 587 12.87 -18.70 -12.09
C PHE A 587 13.34 -17.82 -13.24
N LYS A 588 13.44 -18.39 -14.43
CA LYS A 588 13.44 -17.61 -15.68
C LYS A 588 12.01 -17.14 -15.93
N ARG A 589 11.83 -15.87 -16.32
CA ARG A 589 10.50 -15.27 -16.49
C ARG A 589 9.54 -16.05 -17.38
N GLU A 590 10.05 -16.64 -18.47
CA GLU A 590 9.26 -17.43 -19.41
C GLU A 590 8.71 -18.74 -18.82
N ASN A 591 9.28 -19.22 -17.71
CA ASN A 591 8.81 -20.43 -17.03
C ASN A 591 7.62 -20.15 -16.09
N VAL A 592 7.40 -18.87 -15.71
CA VAL A 592 6.38 -18.49 -14.72
C VAL A 592 5.32 -17.54 -15.29
N TYR A 593 5.61 -16.84 -16.40
CA TYR A 593 4.69 -15.89 -17.00
C TYR A 593 4.35 -16.29 -18.44
N ARG A 594 3.06 -16.34 -18.73
CA ARG A 594 2.56 -16.72 -20.08
C ARG A 594 2.67 -15.58 -21.09
N ARG A 595 2.49 -14.35 -20.63
CA ARG A 595 2.58 -13.12 -21.43
C ARG A 595 3.25 -12.05 -20.60
N TYR A 596 4.17 -11.29 -21.20
CA TYR A 596 4.89 -10.23 -20.50
C TYR A 596 5.49 -9.22 -21.48
N ASP A 597 5.76 -8.00 -20.99
CA ASP A 597 6.59 -7.04 -21.70
C ASP A 597 8.06 -7.24 -21.28
N PRO A 598 8.93 -7.73 -22.18
CA PRO A 598 10.33 -8.02 -21.84
C PRO A 598 11.15 -6.78 -21.46
N ARG A 599 10.61 -5.58 -21.71
CA ARG A 599 11.27 -4.32 -21.30
C ARG A 599 11.08 -4.01 -19.85
N LEU A 600 10.00 -4.48 -19.22
CA LEU A 600 9.61 -4.15 -17.85
C LEU A 600 10.00 -5.24 -16.86
N ILE A 601 9.83 -6.50 -17.23
CA ILE A 601 9.89 -7.63 -16.34
C ILE A 601 11.34 -8.09 -16.10
N PRO A 602 11.69 -8.60 -14.91
CA PRO A 602 13.03 -9.13 -14.63
C PRO A 602 13.36 -10.35 -15.51
N ASP A 603 14.65 -10.60 -15.69
CA ASP A 603 15.13 -11.75 -16.44
C ASP A 603 15.13 -13.05 -15.61
N LEU A 604 15.40 -12.88 -14.31
CA LEU A 604 15.34 -13.93 -13.30
C LEU A 604 14.61 -13.42 -12.06
N ILE A 605 13.83 -14.30 -11.44
CA ILE A 605 13.19 -14.07 -10.15
C ILE A 605 13.78 -15.05 -9.15
N VAL A 606 14.38 -14.54 -8.09
CA VAL A 606 15.05 -15.33 -7.06
C VAL A 606 14.11 -15.57 -5.90
N ALA A 607 13.93 -16.85 -5.55
CA ALA A 607 13.09 -17.28 -4.45
C ALA A 607 13.94 -17.89 -3.33
N ASN A 608 13.90 -17.28 -2.16
CA ASN A 608 14.69 -17.70 -1.00
C ASN A 608 14.03 -18.81 -0.18
N ARG A 609 14.83 -19.44 0.66
CA ARG A 609 14.36 -20.32 1.73
C ARG A 609 13.86 -19.52 2.92
N PRO A 610 12.99 -20.09 3.77
CA PRO A 610 12.64 -19.49 5.06
C PRO A 610 13.91 -19.18 5.88
N GLY A 611 13.90 -18.01 6.50
CA GLY A 611 15.08 -17.48 7.21
C GLY A 611 15.86 -16.44 6.41
N TYR A 612 15.72 -16.42 5.08
CA TYR A 612 16.40 -15.50 4.19
C TYR A 612 15.40 -14.62 3.41
N ARG A 613 15.76 -13.38 3.22
CA ARG A 613 14.98 -12.42 2.42
C ARG A 613 15.92 -11.36 1.84
N VAL A 614 15.59 -10.81 0.69
CA VAL A 614 16.30 -9.68 0.09
C VAL A 614 16.29 -8.49 1.04
N SER A 615 17.43 -7.84 1.23
CA SER A 615 17.50 -6.62 2.04
C SER A 615 16.77 -5.43 1.38
N TRP A 616 16.42 -4.44 2.18
CA TRP A 616 15.86 -3.20 1.66
C TRP A 616 16.83 -2.46 0.73
N GLN A 617 18.15 -2.51 1.03
CA GLN A 617 19.17 -1.88 0.19
C GLN A 617 19.26 -2.53 -1.19
N ALA A 618 19.29 -3.87 -1.24
CA ALA A 618 19.31 -4.60 -2.51
C ALA A 618 18.02 -4.38 -3.31
N SER A 619 16.86 -4.18 -2.65
CA SER A 619 15.63 -3.87 -3.38
C SER A 619 15.67 -2.52 -4.10
N LEU A 620 16.52 -1.60 -3.65
CA LEU A 620 16.76 -0.31 -4.28
C LEU A 620 17.96 -0.31 -5.26
N GLY A 621 18.57 -1.48 -5.49
CA GLY A 621 19.74 -1.61 -6.34
C GLY A 621 21.02 -1.07 -5.70
N VAL A 622 21.13 -1.14 -4.37
CA VAL A 622 22.30 -0.59 -3.65
C VAL A 622 23.14 -1.73 -3.09
N PRO A 623 24.37 -1.94 -3.62
CA PRO A 623 25.32 -2.86 -3.02
C PRO A 623 25.71 -2.40 -1.61
N THR A 624 25.73 -3.32 -0.67
CA THR A 624 26.26 -3.10 0.69
C THR A 624 27.66 -3.72 0.82
N GLY A 625 28.31 -3.53 1.95
CA GLY A 625 29.63 -4.11 2.19
C GLY A 625 29.63 -5.62 2.41
N SER A 626 28.46 -6.29 2.45
CA SER A 626 28.33 -7.71 2.75
C SER A 626 27.18 -8.33 1.96
N VAL A 627 27.34 -9.59 1.53
CA VAL A 627 26.26 -10.36 0.88
C VAL A 627 25.18 -10.76 1.88
N PHE A 628 25.57 -11.08 3.12
CA PHE A 628 24.66 -11.50 4.16
C PHE A 628 24.77 -10.61 5.39
N GLU A 629 23.62 -10.23 5.94
CA GLU A 629 23.52 -9.46 7.18
C GLU A 629 22.47 -10.09 8.12
N ASP A 630 22.67 -9.98 9.44
CA ASP A 630 21.64 -10.35 10.41
C ASP A 630 20.48 -9.37 10.32
N ASN A 631 19.25 -9.86 10.22
CA ASN A 631 18.08 -9.03 10.36
C ASN A 631 17.83 -8.74 11.87
N ARG A 632 18.13 -7.53 12.31
CA ARG A 632 17.86 -7.04 13.65
C ARG A 632 16.68 -6.09 13.72
N ASP A 633 15.98 -5.91 12.60
CA ASP A 633 14.84 -5.03 12.50
C ASP A 633 13.59 -5.59 13.19
N VAL A 634 12.67 -4.70 13.46
CA VAL A 634 11.34 -5.04 13.96
C VAL A 634 10.55 -5.83 12.90
N TRP A 635 10.77 -5.52 11.62
CA TRP A 635 10.23 -6.28 10.50
C TRP A 635 10.92 -7.64 10.40
N SER A 636 10.33 -8.66 10.99
CA SER A 636 11.01 -9.91 11.36
C SER A 636 10.43 -11.18 10.72
N GLY A 637 9.19 -11.13 10.30
CA GLY A 637 8.56 -12.12 9.43
C GLY A 637 8.34 -11.52 8.05
N ASP A 638 8.40 -12.34 7.01
CA ASP A 638 8.17 -11.88 5.64
C ASP A 638 7.71 -13.03 4.73
N HIS A 639 7.28 -12.65 3.55
CA HIS A 639 6.87 -13.54 2.47
C HIS A 639 7.52 -13.13 1.14
N CYS A 640 7.95 -11.85 1.03
CA CYS A 640 8.58 -11.29 -0.16
C CYS A 640 9.90 -12.00 -0.46
N SER A 641 10.19 -12.23 -1.72
CA SER A 641 11.33 -12.99 -2.22
C SER A 641 11.46 -14.43 -1.68
N LEU A 642 10.39 -15.00 -1.13
CA LEU A 642 10.38 -16.40 -0.70
C LEU A 642 9.85 -17.33 -1.81
N ASP A 643 10.14 -18.62 -1.66
CA ASP A 643 9.59 -19.64 -2.54
C ASP A 643 8.07 -19.76 -2.32
N PRO A 644 7.23 -19.58 -3.37
CA PRO A 644 5.77 -19.62 -3.24
C PRO A 644 5.22 -20.92 -2.62
N ASP A 645 5.89 -22.05 -2.82
CA ASP A 645 5.50 -23.32 -2.24
C ASP A 645 5.73 -23.41 -0.73
N LEU A 646 6.61 -22.55 -0.19
CA LEU A 646 6.96 -22.48 1.22
C LEU A 646 6.17 -21.43 2.01
N VAL A 647 5.43 -20.57 1.32
CA VAL A 647 4.59 -19.51 1.93
C VAL A 647 3.19 -19.54 1.34
N ARG A 648 2.52 -20.68 1.40
CA ARG A 648 1.16 -20.84 0.89
C ARG A 648 0.14 -20.15 1.78
N GLY A 649 -0.78 -19.41 1.14
CA GLY A 649 -1.98 -18.88 1.76
C GLY A 649 -3.07 -19.95 1.94
N VAL A 650 -4.30 -19.53 2.18
CA VAL A 650 -5.44 -20.40 2.44
C VAL A 650 -6.60 -20.15 1.48
N PHE A 651 -7.39 -21.18 1.20
CA PHE A 651 -8.67 -21.08 0.53
C PHE A 651 -9.70 -21.93 1.26
N PHE A 652 -10.79 -21.30 1.72
CA PHE A 652 -11.94 -21.94 2.31
C PHE A 652 -13.21 -21.55 1.55
N ALA A 653 -14.16 -22.47 1.50
CA ALA A 653 -15.49 -22.17 0.98
C ALA A 653 -16.57 -22.83 1.84
N SER A 654 -17.75 -22.19 1.93
CA SER A 654 -18.92 -22.77 2.59
C SER A 654 -19.68 -23.76 1.71
N ARG A 655 -19.37 -23.79 0.40
CA ARG A 655 -19.88 -24.78 -0.55
C ARG A 655 -18.87 -25.90 -0.76
N PRO A 656 -19.30 -27.15 -0.86
CA PRO A 656 -18.42 -28.27 -1.13
C PRO A 656 -17.65 -28.08 -2.44
N PHE A 657 -16.37 -28.33 -2.40
CA PHE A 657 -15.50 -28.38 -3.57
C PHE A 657 -14.48 -29.51 -3.44
N SER A 658 -13.93 -29.92 -4.55
CA SER A 658 -12.74 -30.78 -4.60
C SER A 658 -11.65 -30.09 -5.40
N SER A 659 -10.40 -30.42 -5.11
CA SER A 659 -9.27 -29.98 -5.90
C SER A 659 -8.38 -31.16 -6.21
N SER A 660 -7.99 -31.28 -7.48
CA SER A 660 -7.08 -32.36 -7.94
C SER A 660 -5.62 -32.13 -7.59
N GLN A 661 -5.27 -30.89 -7.25
CA GLN A 661 -3.95 -30.43 -6.83
C GLN A 661 -4.07 -29.20 -5.94
N VAL A 662 -2.98 -28.76 -5.32
CA VAL A 662 -2.97 -27.47 -4.61
C VAL A 662 -3.22 -26.36 -5.61
N PRO A 663 -4.30 -25.58 -5.49
CA PRO A 663 -4.64 -24.53 -6.45
C PRO A 663 -3.72 -23.32 -6.28
N GLY A 664 -3.51 -22.61 -7.38
CA GLY A 664 -2.93 -21.28 -7.37
C GLY A 664 -3.98 -20.18 -7.16
N ILE A 665 -3.54 -18.99 -6.86
CA ILE A 665 -4.45 -17.86 -6.58
C ILE A 665 -5.35 -17.49 -7.77
N THR A 666 -4.88 -17.65 -9.00
CA THR A 666 -5.68 -17.47 -10.23
C THR A 666 -6.77 -18.52 -10.39
N ASP A 667 -6.56 -19.73 -9.83
CA ASP A 667 -7.57 -20.78 -9.82
C ASP A 667 -8.71 -20.43 -8.87
N ALA A 668 -8.42 -19.77 -7.73
CA ALA A 668 -9.46 -19.25 -6.84
C ALA A 668 -10.33 -18.20 -7.54
N THR A 669 -9.73 -17.35 -8.40
CA THR A 669 -10.48 -16.40 -9.25
C THR A 669 -11.35 -17.11 -10.26
N ALA A 670 -10.82 -18.14 -10.93
CA ALA A 670 -11.57 -18.94 -11.90
C ALA A 670 -12.78 -19.64 -11.23
N ALA A 671 -12.57 -20.19 -10.04
CA ALA A 671 -13.64 -20.81 -9.24
C ALA A 671 -14.70 -19.80 -8.81
N LEU A 672 -14.30 -18.58 -8.41
CA LEU A 672 -15.23 -17.50 -8.06
C LEU A 672 -16.03 -17.02 -9.28
N ARG A 673 -15.39 -16.85 -10.44
CA ARG A 673 -16.08 -16.54 -11.71
C ARG A 673 -17.11 -17.63 -12.09
N ALA A 674 -16.77 -18.88 -11.88
CA ALA A 674 -17.67 -20.00 -12.07
C ALA A 674 -18.92 -19.89 -11.20
N LEU A 675 -18.77 -19.60 -9.89
CA LEU A 675 -19.89 -19.35 -8.97
C LEU A 675 -20.74 -18.14 -9.36
N LEU A 676 -20.12 -17.06 -9.81
CA LEU A 676 -20.82 -15.84 -10.24
C LEU A 676 -21.66 -16.07 -11.50
N SER A 677 -21.15 -16.85 -12.45
CA SER A 677 -21.77 -17.10 -13.75
C SER A 677 -22.65 -18.34 -13.78
N GLY A 678 -22.54 -19.25 -12.81
CA GLY A 678 -23.20 -20.56 -12.83
C GLY A 678 -22.60 -21.54 -13.84
N LYS A 679 -21.37 -21.29 -14.31
CA LYS A 679 -20.64 -22.14 -15.26
C LYS A 679 -19.67 -23.06 -14.54
N ALA A 680 -19.19 -24.11 -15.23
CA ALA A 680 -18.13 -24.97 -14.70
C ALA A 680 -16.83 -24.19 -14.44
N SER A 681 -16.12 -24.55 -13.38
CA SER A 681 -14.78 -23.98 -13.13
C SER A 681 -13.79 -24.59 -14.12
N PRO A 682 -13.00 -23.76 -14.81
CA PRO A 682 -11.98 -24.27 -15.75
C PRO A 682 -10.70 -24.76 -15.06
N GLY A 683 -10.55 -24.52 -13.76
CA GLY A 683 -9.35 -24.82 -12.96
C GLY A 683 -9.50 -26.05 -12.08
N PRO A 684 -8.49 -26.32 -11.22
CA PRO A 684 -8.46 -27.48 -10.34
C PRO A 684 -9.53 -27.46 -9.24
N ILE A 685 -10.06 -26.29 -8.87
CA ILE A 685 -11.17 -26.17 -7.92
C ILE A 685 -12.48 -26.47 -8.65
N VAL A 686 -13.13 -27.56 -8.28
CA VAL A 686 -14.40 -28.02 -8.86
C VAL A 686 -15.49 -27.98 -7.79
N TRP A 687 -16.55 -27.20 -8.01
CA TRP A 687 -17.71 -27.12 -7.13
C TRP A 687 -18.56 -28.40 -7.23
N ARG A 688 -19.01 -28.89 -6.06
CA ARG A 688 -19.86 -30.08 -5.94
C ARG A 688 -21.29 -29.71 -5.58
#